data_dc05705595400ef7b30a9140b9021da9
#
_entry.id   dc05705595400ef7b30a9140b9021da9
#
_cell.length_a   1.000
_cell.length_b   1.000
_cell.length_c   1.000
_cell.angle_alpha   90.00
_cell.angle_beta   90.00
_cell.angle_gamma   90.00
#
_symmetry.space_group_name_H-M   'P 1'
#
loop_
_entity.id
_entity.type
_entity.pdbx_description
1 polymer ?
#
loop_
_entity_poly.entity_id
_entity_poly.type
_entity_poly.pdbx_seq_one_letter_code
_entity_poly.pdbx_strand_id
1 'polypeptide(L)'
;MPEKSTRVICAGSGCKKRLKGKQRKFCSTTCNKRTWAQSQNGEIKEKPINKEIKSDSGDSTSVRRGNFYDEFKEKYGEELAAGTLTVGEIAQALGTTSATVSRMAAAYKIDIKNEVAAEDWEISDETKASLENFSSFRNRYFATETGEKYETADFHKNWINNIIDAIEGGKELIILSPPRHGKTELLIHFAVYQIMKNPNIRIMWVGGNEDIAKNAVSAVLEHLDDNERLQEDFCAPGKKFKPDNRSGKMWSQNQFTVGTRTVPGIKSPTMVAVGKGGKILSRDCDLIIADDIEDHQTTMQPGARENTRQWWTTTLSSRKEEHTAVVVIGSRQHSDDLYHHLLANDSFDQIVETAHNLDCQIPDHEVEEHVECMLWPGKRTFKWLNTRMQAAETTGGRKIFEMVYYNQAFVEGTQIFTMNMIDQCMRPDLVIGQVPGNLYLVAGLDPASSGYQAAVLWGINAPRGELFLIDIENRQGGGVKHALQIMSDWLHKYDLQHWIIEENGFQTAIRQDDKIKEFVLRGGITMQGHVTGNNKHDPMYGVGSMAGLFENQKIHLPVGDSESQAKVNAYRQQLLYFDGKPVSQRNKEKTDIVMAGWFPMKVFRRMNKEQLAGMGLDYEASYTDFGYTEYNEAPWG
;
A
#
# COMPACT_ATOMS: atom_id res chain seq x y z
N MET A 1 -50.62 -24.76 12.23
CA MET A 1 -50.12 -24.74 13.62
C MET A 1 -48.88 -23.84 13.64
N PRO A 2 -48.84 -22.72 14.39
CA PRO A 2 -47.67 -21.88 14.40
C PRO A 2 -46.60 -22.51 15.30
N GLU A 3 -45.38 -22.59 14.76
CA GLU A 3 -44.16 -23.03 15.46
C GLU A 3 -43.92 -22.20 16.72
N LYS A 4 -43.69 -22.89 17.83
CA LYS A 4 -43.34 -22.29 19.12
C LYS A 4 -41.95 -21.62 19.00
N SER A 5 -41.91 -20.29 19.00
CA SER A 5 -40.69 -19.52 19.09
C SER A 5 -39.95 -19.88 20.38
N THR A 6 -38.82 -20.54 20.25
CA THR A 6 -37.92 -20.86 21.37
C THR A 6 -37.39 -19.57 21.98
N ARG A 7 -37.75 -19.32 23.22
CA ARG A 7 -37.35 -18.13 24.00
C ARG A 7 -35.86 -18.22 24.35
N VAL A 8 -35.03 -17.43 23.71
CA VAL A 8 -33.58 -17.41 23.96
C VAL A 8 -33.28 -16.49 25.15
N ILE A 9 -32.66 -17.04 26.18
CA ILE A 9 -32.21 -16.33 27.38
C ILE A 9 -30.69 -16.10 27.28
N CYS A 10 -30.18 -15.02 27.89
CA CYS A 10 -28.78 -14.70 27.95
C CYS A 10 -27.97 -15.82 28.62
N ALA A 11 -26.87 -16.26 27.98
CA ALA A 11 -25.97 -17.29 28.47
C ALA A 11 -24.99 -16.79 29.55
N GLY A 12 -25.10 -15.54 30.00
CA GLY A 12 -24.25 -14.98 31.06
C GLY A 12 -24.55 -15.60 32.41
N SER A 13 -23.52 -16.01 33.16
CA SER A 13 -23.69 -16.61 34.50
C SER A 13 -24.52 -15.72 35.44
N GLY A 14 -25.58 -16.27 35.98
CA GLY A 14 -26.54 -15.56 36.85
C GLY A 14 -27.43 -14.53 36.16
N CYS A 15 -27.44 -14.42 34.85
CA CYS A 15 -28.25 -13.46 34.11
C CYS A 15 -29.60 -14.07 33.64
N LYS A 16 -30.72 -13.49 34.07
CA LYS A 16 -32.06 -13.92 33.65
C LYS A 16 -32.70 -13.06 32.56
N LYS A 17 -31.91 -12.17 31.92
CA LYS A 17 -32.44 -11.28 30.89
C LYS A 17 -32.66 -12.01 29.57
N ARG A 18 -33.77 -11.71 28.89
CA ARG A 18 -34.07 -12.20 27.55
C ARG A 18 -33.23 -11.44 26.51
N LEU A 19 -32.72 -12.16 25.50
CA LEU A 19 -32.04 -11.54 24.37
C LEU A 19 -33.05 -10.82 23.47
N LYS A 20 -32.73 -9.61 23.04
CA LYS A 20 -33.56 -8.79 22.16
C LYS A 20 -32.84 -8.49 20.85
N GLY A 21 -33.56 -8.54 19.75
CA GLY A 21 -33.08 -8.16 18.43
C GLY A 21 -31.83 -8.93 17.96
N LYS A 22 -30.73 -8.23 17.66
CA LYS A 22 -29.49 -8.82 17.15
C LYS A 22 -28.62 -9.54 18.20
N GLN A 23 -29.01 -9.60 19.46
CA GLN A 23 -28.27 -10.27 20.54
C GLN A 23 -28.33 -11.79 20.36
N ARG A 24 -27.17 -12.44 20.11
CA ARG A 24 -27.12 -13.90 19.83
C ARG A 24 -26.85 -14.76 21.07
N LYS A 25 -26.06 -14.31 22.05
CA LYS A 25 -25.63 -15.12 23.19
C LYS A 25 -25.68 -14.38 24.53
N PHE A 26 -25.29 -13.12 24.58
CA PHE A 26 -25.27 -12.32 25.82
C PHE A 26 -26.06 -11.03 25.67
N CYS A 27 -26.68 -10.56 26.76
CA CYS A 27 -27.49 -9.33 26.75
C CYS A 27 -26.65 -8.04 26.79
N SER A 28 -25.36 -8.12 27.17
CA SER A 28 -24.41 -7.01 27.16
C SER A 28 -22.99 -7.53 27.15
N THR A 29 -22.04 -6.65 26.77
CA THR A 29 -20.59 -6.91 26.85
C THR A 29 -20.13 -7.23 28.28
N THR A 30 -20.75 -6.62 29.29
CA THR A 30 -20.49 -6.89 30.72
C THR A 30 -20.84 -8.33 31.11
N CYS A 31 -21.98 -8.87 30.63
CA CYS A 31 -22.33 -10.27 30.82
C CYS A 31 -21.37 -11.24 30.17
N ASN A 32 -20.85 -10.90 28.97
CA ASN A 32 -19.88 -11.71 28.28
C ASN A 32 -18.53 -11.72 29.02
N LYS A 33 -18.02 -10.56 29.41
CA LYS A 33 -16.76 -10.43 30.19
C LYS A 33 -16.83 -11.15 31.54
N ARG A 34 -17.99 -11.09 32.23
CA ARG A 34 -18.20 -11.76 33.52
C ARG A 34 -18.13 -13.28 33.38
N THR A 35 -18.76 -13.84 32.33
CA THR A 35 -18.72 -15.28 32.04
C THR A 35 -17.33 -15.75 31.65
N TRP A 36 -16.59 -14.94 30.87
CA TRP A 36 -15.21 -15.22 30.47
C TRP A 36 -14.26 -15.19 31.68
N ALA A 37 -14.38 -14.19 32.57
CA ALA A 37 -13.59 -14.09 33.79
C ALA A 37 -13.83 -15.28 34.74
N GLN A 38 -15.05 -15.80 34.80
CA GLN A 38 -15.40 -16.98 35.59
C GLN A 38 -14.84 -18.28 35.00
N SER A 39 -14.66 -18.35 33.68
CA SER A 39 -14.09 -19.53 33.02
C SER A 39 -12.58 -19.61 33.12
N GLN A 40 -11.90 -18.49 33.35
CA GLN A 40 -10.43 -18.43 33.50
C GLN A 40 -9.95 -18.65 34.95
N ASN A 41 -10.76 -18.29 35.94
CA ASN A 41 -10.46 -18.47 37.35
C ASN A 41 -11.40 -19.54 37.94
N GLY A 42 -10.95 -20.75 37.99
CA GLY A 42 -11.65 -21.80 38.72
C GLY A 42 -11.66 -21.48 40.23
N GLU A 43 -12.68 -20.79 40.68
CA GLU A 43 -13.08 -20.37 42.04
C GLU A 43 -13.12 -18.85 42.19
N ILE A 44 -14.32 -18.31 42.09
CA ILE A 44 -14.64 -16.99 42.63
C ILE A 44 -15.47 -17.20 43.89
N LYS A 45 -14.89 -16.97 45.04
CA LYS A 45 -15.65 -16.78 46.27
C LYS A 45 -16.58 -15.58 46.08
N GLU A 46 -17.88 -15.81 46.20
CA GLU A 46 -18.89 -14.77 46.18
C GLU A 46 -18.62 -13.74 47.29
N LYS A 47 -18.35 -12.50 46.90
CA LYS A 47 -18.54 -11.37 47.82
C LYS A 47 -20.02 -11.10 47.93
N PRO A 48 -20.59 -11.02 49.16
CA PRO A 48 -22.01 -10.85 49.34
C PRO A 48 -22.46 -9.53 48.76
N ILE A 49 -23.50 -9.63 47.92
CA ILE A 49 -24.29 -8.47 47.49
C ILE A 49 -25.03 -8.02 48.74
N ASN A 50 -24.73 -6.82 49.22
CA ASN A 50 -25.50 -6.17 50.26
C ASN A 50 -26.97 -6.11 49.86
N LYS A 51 -27.77 -6.93 50.51
CA LYS A 51 -29.20 -6.82 50.60
C LYS A 51 -29.56 -5.71 51.58
N GLU A 52 -30.57 -4.97 51.17
CA GLU A 52 -31.50 -4.23 52.01
C GLU A 52 -30.90 -3.32 53.10
N ILE A 53 -30.87 -2.04 52.81
CA ILE A 53 -30.93 -1.04 53.87
C ILE A 53 -32.41 -0.87 54.22
N LYS A 54 -32.83 -1.57 55.26
CA LYS A 54 -34.00 -1.18 56.03
C LYS A 54 -33.69 0.14 56.70
N SER A 55 -34.61 1.06 56.59
CA SER A 55 -34.69 2.23 57.42
C SER A 55 -34.66 1.83 58.89
N ASP A 56 -33.62 2.21 59.61
CA ASP A 56 -33.77 2.65 60.97
C ASP A 56 -32.52 3.37 61.49
N SER A 57 -32.78 4.48 62.06
CA SER A 57 -32.07 5.20 63.13
C SER A 57 -30.70 5.81 62.82
N GLY A 58 -30.71 7.10 62.88
CA GLY A 58 -29.78 7.84 63.74
C GLY A 58 -28.44 8.24 63.12
N ASP A 59 -28.46 9.34 62.38
CA ASP A 59 -27.66 10.47 62.80
C ASP A 59 -26.22 10.27 63.18
N SER A 60 -25.37 9.84 62.24
CA SER A 60 -23.91 10.08 62.37
C SER A 60 -23.21 10.32 61.02
N THR A 61 -23.83 9.97 59.90
CA THR A 61 -23.27 10.23 58.56
C THR A 61 -23.74 11.54 57.94
N SER A 62 -24.90 12.05 58.35
CA SER A 62 -25.41 13.36 57.94
C SER A 62 -24.65 14.48 58.64
N VAL A 63 -24.30 14.35 59.92
CA VAL A 63 -23.52 15.33 60.69
C VAL A 63 -22.06 15.39 60.16
N ARG A 64 -21.43 14.31 59.81
CA ARG A 64 -20.07 14.33 59.21
C ARG A 64 -20.09 14.93 57.79
N ARG A 65 -21.09 14.72 57.00
CA ARG A 65 -21.24 15.36 55.69
C ARG A 65 -21.56 16.84 55.81
N GLY A 66 -22.38 17.27 56.77
CA GLY A 66 -22.68 18.67 57.04
C GLY A 66 -21.41 19.43 57.40
N ASN A 67 -20.64 18.96 58.37
CA ASN A 67 -19.42 19.60 58.82
C ASN A 67 -18.35 19.72 57.72
N PHE A 68 -18.20 18.70 56.86
CA PHE A 68 -17.27 18.69 55.75
C PHE A 68 -17.67 19.67 54.63
N TYR A 69 -18.94 19.84 54.38
CA TYR A 69 -19.47 20.79 53.43
C TYR A 69 -19.42 22.23 53.95
N ASP A 70 -19.68 22.42 55.24
CA ASP A 70 -19.59 23.73 55.88
C ASP A 70 -18.12 24.22 56.00
N GLU A 71 -17.18 23.31 56.33
CA GLU A 71 -15.73 23.58 56.32
C GLU A 71 -15.24 23.95 54.91
N PHE A 72 -15.71 23.33 53.87
CA PHE A 72 -15.43 23.71 52.50
C PHE A 72 -15.90 25.12 52.18
N LYS A 73 -17.14 25.47 52.56
CA LYS A 73 -17.70 26.80 52.30
C LYS A 73 -16.93 27.90 53.02
N GLU A 74 -16.64 27.71 54.31
CA GLU A 74 -15.95 28.69 55.11
C GLU A 74 -14.49 28.90 54.69
N LYS A 75 -13.81 27.83 54.29
CA LYS A 75 -12.38 27.85 54.04
C LYS A 75 -11.99 28.13 52.57
N TYR A 76 -12.81 27.69 51.64
CA TYR A 76 -12.49 27.73 50.21
C TYR A 76 -13.59 28.36 49.34
N GLY A 77 -14.74 28.73 49.92
CA GLY A 77 -15.90 29.22 49.15
C GLY A 77 -15.62 30.57 48.49
N GLU A 78 -14.96 31.49 49.20
CA GLU A 78 -14.61 32.81 48.69
C GLU A 78 -13.46 32.72 47.67
N GLU A 79 -12.45 31.89 47.93
CA GLU A 79 -11.30 31.71 47.07
C GLU A 79 -11.67 31.05 45.73
N LEU A 80 -12.62 30.09 45.79
CA LEU A 80 -13.17 29.46 44.60
C LEU A 80 -14.06 30.43 43.79
N ALA A 81 -14.85 31.26 44.47
CA ALA A 81 -15.66 32.29 43.83
C ALA A 81 -14.84 33.43 43.25
N ALA A 82 -13.70 33.74 43.87
CA ALA A 82 -12.75 34.73 43.39
C ALA A 82 -11.86 34.21 42.25
N GLY A 83 -11.78 32.88 42.07
CA GLY A 83 -10.88 32.23 41.08
C GLY A 83 -9.42 32.21 41.52
N THR A 84 -9.11 32.45 42.81
CA THR A 84 -7.76 32.40 43.36
C THR A 84 -7.25 31.01 43.62
N LEU A 85 -8.14 30.03 43.80
CA LEU A 85 -7.83 28.59 43.87
C LEU A 85 -8.71 27.82 42.87
N THR A 86 -8.10 26.84 42.22
CA THR A 86 -8.81 25.95 41.27
C THR A 86 -9.53 24.81 42.01
N VAL A 87 -10.53 24.24 41.37
CA VAL A 87 -11.23 23.03 41.84
C VAL A 87 -10.27 21.86 42.12
N GLY A 88 -9.19 21.75 41.34
CA GLY A 88 -8.15 20.74 41.49
C GLY A 88 -7.30 20.92 42.73
N GLU A 89 -6.83 22.13 42.98
CA GLU A 89 -6.03 22.47 44.16
C GLU A 89 -6.83 22.30 45.46
N ILE A 90 -8.08 22.70 45.45
CA ILE A 90 -8.99 22.48 46.59
C ILE A 90 -9.27 21.01 46.81
N ALA A 91 -9.43 20.24 45.73
CA ALA A 91 -9.63 18.76 45.81
C ALA A 91 -8.40 18.09 46.42
N GLN A 92 -7.21 18.51 46.07
CA GLN A 92 -5.94 18.02 46.64
C GLN A 92 -5.81 18.43 48.12
N ALA A 93 -6.09 19.66 48.46
CA ALA A 93 -6.03 20.16 49.83
C ALA A 93 -7.04 19.46 50.78
N LEU A 94 -8.21 19.08 50.26
CA LEU A 94 -9.25 18.37 50.99
C LEU A 94 -9.12 16.84 50.92
N GLY A 95 -8.13 16.30 50.21
CA GLY A 95 -7.97 14.85 50.01
C GLY A 95 -9.18 14.21 49.31
N THR A 96 -9.83 14.93 48.40
CA THR A 96 -11.05 14.49 47.72
C THR A 96 -10.89 14.57 46.19
N THR A 97 -11.97 14.40 45.43
CA THR A 97 -11.95 14.52 43.96
C THR A 97 -12.52 15.86 43.49
N SER A 98 -12.04 16.38 42.36
CA SER A 98 -12.56 17.58 41.72
C SER A 98 -14.08 17.51 41.51
N ALA A 99 -14.63 16.35 41.19
CA ALA A 99 -16.06 16.12 41.08
C ALA A 99 -16.81 16.31 42.40
N THR A 100 -16.17 16.06 43.54
CA THR A 100 -16.73 16.29 44.88
C THR A 100 -16.72 17.78 45.20
N VAL A 101 -15.63 18.48 44.91
CA VAL A 101 -15.53 19.94 45.11
C VAL A 101 -16.59 20.67 44.24
N SER A 102 -16.72 20.31 42.98
CA SER A 102 -17.77 20.87 42.09
C SER A 102 -19.18 20.65 42.61
N ARG A 103 -19.45 19.48 43.20
CA ARG A 103 -20.78 19.20 43.85
C ARG A 103 -21.00 20.06 45.12
N MET A 104 -19.94 20.28 45.89
CA MET A 104 -20.03 21.16 47.09
C MET A 104 -20.25 22.62 46.69
N ALA A 105 -19.54 23.12 45.70
CA ALA A 105 -19.76 24.43 45.15
C ALA A 105 -21.17 24.62 44.62
N ALA A 106 -21.73 23.67 43.88
CA ALA A 106 -23.09 23.67 43.39
C ALA A 106 -24.12 23.67 44.53
N ALA A 107 -23.87 22.92 45.61
CA ALA A 107 -24.74 22.83 46.76
C ALA A 107 -24.85 24.20 47.49
N TYR A 108 -23.80 24.99 47.53
CA TYR A 108 -23.80 26.33 48.14
C TYR A 108 -24.02 27.45 47.13
N LYS A 109 -24.33 27.13 45.88
CA LYS A 109 -24.48 28.12 44.77
C LYS A 109 -23.27 29.02 44.61
N ILE A 110 -22.10 28.50 44.86
CA ILE A 110 -20.83 29.18 44.60
C ILE A 110 -20.59 29.08 43.10
N ASP A 111 -20.57 30.22 42.42
CA ASP A 111 -20.15 30.28 41.02
C ASP A 111 -18.65 29.98 40.97
N ILE A 112 -18.31 28.85 40.44
CA ILE A 112 -16.92 28.50 40.20
C ILE A 112 -16.47 29.37 39.03
N LYS A 113 -15.78 30.44 39.33
CA LYS A 113 -15.01 31.13 38.28
C LYS A 113 -13.84 30.26 37.88
N ASN A 114 -14.15 29.29 37.05
CA ASN A 114 -13.13 28.52 36.32
C ASN A 114 -12.55 29.35 35.14
N GLU A 115 -12.48 30.66 35.31
CA GLU A 115 -11.95 31.51 34.26
C GLU A 115 -10.95 32.50 34.90
N VAL A 116 -9.69 32.13 34.89
CA VAL A 116 -8.75 33.03 34.21
C VAL A 116 -9.41 33.25 32.86
N ALA A 117 -9.91 34.46 32.62
CA ALA A 117 -10.72 34.78 31.45
C ALA A 117 -10.00 34.20 30.22
N ALA A 118 -10.67 33.34 29.47
CA ALA A 118 -10.14 32.74 28.24
C ALA A 118 -9.81 33.85 27.18
N GLU A 119 -10.15 35.07 27.48
CA GLU A 119 -9.90 36.27 26.70
C GLU A 119 -8.43 36.73 26.77
N ASP A 120 -7.66 36.39 27.83
CA ASP A 120 -6.26 36.81 28.00
C ASP A 120 -5.25 35.67 27.90
N TRP A 121 -5.69 34.42 27.55
CA TRP A 121 -4.76 33.30 27.38
C TRP A 121 -4.08 33.36 26.00
N GLU A 122 -2.78 33.53 26.01
CA GLU A 122 -1.92 33.43 24.82
C GLU A 122 -0.91 32.31 24.97
N ILE A 123 -0.52 31.76 23.84
CA ILE A 123 0.57 30.79 23.74
C ILE A 123 1.87 31.47 24.18
N SER A 124 2.63 30.84 25.09
CA SER A 124 3.90 31.41 25.61
C SER A 124 4.93 31.64 24.50
N ASP A 125 5.86 32.56 24.71
CA ASP A 125 6.91 32.87 23.73
C ASP A 125 7.83 31.64 23.51
N GLU A 126 8.06 30.81 24.53
CA GLU A 126 8.80 29.56 24.40
C GLU A 126 8.06 28.56 23.50
N THR A 127 6.75 28.47 23.62
CA THR A 127 5.88 27.63 22.78
C THR A 127 5.86 28.17 21.35
N LYS A 128 5.74 29.50 21.15
CA LYS A 128 5.83 30.12 19.81
C LYS A 128 7.18 29.81 19.15
N ALA A 129 8.29 29.95 19.87
CA ALA A 129 9.62 29.60 19.36
C ALA A 129 9.75 28.13 18.96
N SER A 130 9.06 27.20 19.64
CA SER A 130 9.05 25.82 19.25
C SER A 130 8.38 25.57 17.89
N LEU A 131 7.46 26.44 17.47
CA LEU A 131 6.77 26.33 16.16
C LEU A 131 7.59 26.91 14.99
N GLU A 132 8.71 27.59 15.24
CA GLU A 132 9.58 28.09 14.17
C GLU A 132 10.35 26.99 13.48
N ASN A 133 10.63 25.88 14.19
CA ASN A 133 11.41 24.77 13.65
C ASN A 133 10.82 23.42 14.07
N PHE A 134 10.52 22.56 13.07
CA PHE A 134 9.94 21.25 13.32
C PHE A 134 10.81 20.36 14.23
N SER A 135 12.13 20.38 14.09
CA SER A 135 13.01 19.54 14.92
C SER A 135 12.95 19.97 16.39
N SER A 136 12.86 21.27 16.66
CA SER A 136 12.68 21.84 18.00
C SER A 136 11.33 21.42 18.57
N PHE A 137 10.26 21.53 17.79
CA PHE A 137 8.93 21.08 18.16
C PHE A 137 8.91 19.59 18.45
N ARG A 138 9.49 18.76 17.57
CA ARG A 138 9.56 17.31 17.73
C ARG A 138 10.29 16.93 19.02
N ASN A 139 11.42 17.56 19.31
CA ASN A 139 12.21 17.30 20.52
C ASN A 139 11.52 17.75 21.82
N ARG A 140 10.62 18.74 21.72
CA ARG A 140 9.88 19.26 22.87
C ARG A 140 8.69 18.37 23.24
N TYR A 141 7.96 17.83 22.26
CA TYR A 141 6.67 17.21 22.48
C TYR A 141 6.66 15.69 22.27
N PHE A 142 7.65 15.11 21.62
CA PHE A 142 7.65 13.67 21.33
C PHE A 142 8.87 12.96 21.91
N ALA A 143 8.62 11.76 22.41
CA ALA A 143 9.64 10.84 22.86
C ALA A 143 9.32 9.42 22.38
N THR A 144 10.35 8.59 22.24
CA THR A 144 10.21 7.17 21.94
C THR A 144 9.51 6.44 23.10
N GLU A 145 9.10 5.20 22.89
CA GLU A 145 8.54 4.33 23.95
C GLU A 145 9.49 4.17 25.16
N THR A 146 10.79 4.36 24.95
CA THR A 146 11.82 4.33 26.01
C THR A 146 12.04 5.70 26.69
N GLY A 147 11.30 6.73 26.27
CA GLY A 147 11.42 8.10 26.80
C GLY A 147 12.58 8.90 26.21
N GLU A 148 13.30 8.36 25.22
CA GLU A 148 14.38 9.07 24.54
C GLU A 148 13.82 10.03 23.48
N LYS A 149 14.56 11.11 23.19
CA LYS A 149 14.20 12.02 22.09
C LYS A 149 14.36 11.33 20.75
N TYR A 150 13.44 11.65 19.84
CA TYR A 150 13.57 11.18 18.46
C TYR A 150 14.78 11.85 17.79
N GLU A 151 15.63 11.04 17.19
CA GLU A 151 16.64 11.53 16.26
C GLU A 151 15.97 12.03 14.98
N THR A 152 16.27 13.27 14.59
CA THR A 152 15.87 13.81 13.30
C THR A 152 17.13 13.93 12.44
N ALA A 153 17.41 12.88 11.66
CA ALA A 153 18.56 12.82 10.76
C ALA A 153 18.48 13.91 9.66
N ASP A 154 19.59 14.18 8.99
CA ASP A 154 19.64 15.28 8.01
C ASP A 154 18.71 15.06 6.81
N PHE A 155 18.53 13.81 6.35
CA PHE A 155 17.56 13.50 5.31
C PHE A 155 16.11 13.75 5.77
N HIS A 156 15.78 13.53 7.06
CA HIS A 156 14.48 13.89 7.63
C HIS A 156 14.27 15.41 7.62
N LYS A 157 15.30 16.19 7.96
CA LYS A 157 15.24 17.67 7.91
C LYS A 157 15.02 18.14 6.47
N ASN A 158 15.73 17.53 5.52
CA ASN A 158 15.56 17.79 4.09
C ASN A 158 14.11 17.51 3.65
N TRP A 159 13.53 16.36 4.02
CA TRP A 159 12.13 16.08 3.70
C TRP A 159 11.18 17.13 4.26
N ILE A 160 11.33 17.47 5.55
CA ILE A 160 10.45 18.43 6.21
C ILE A 160 10.54 19.82 5.59
N ASN A 161 11.74 20.27 5.22
CA ASN A 161 11.92 21.56 4.55
C ASN A 161 11.19 21.56 3.20
N ASN A 162 11.36 20.52 2.38
CA ASN A 162 10.66 20.40 1.11
C ASN A 162 9.13 20.26 1.27
N ILE A 163 8.66 19.59 2.32
CA ILE A 163 7.22 19.52 2.63
C ILE A 163 6.68 20.91 3.01
N ILE A 164 7.41 21.68 3.80
CA ILE A 164 7.02 23.05 4.17
C ILE A 164 6.96 23.94 2.92
N ASP A 165 7.99 23.87 2.07
CA ASP A 165 8.04 24.62 0.81
C ASP A 165 6.86 24.23 -0.12
N ALA A 166 6.51 22.93 -0.16
CA ALA A 166 5.36 22.45 -0.93
C ALA A 166 4.04 23.00 -0.37
N ILE A 167 3.88 23.04 0.97
CA ILE A 167 2.68 23.61 1.61
C ILE A 167 2.56 25.10 1.34
N GLU A 168 3.65 25.85 1.46
CA GLU A 168 3.66 27.30 1.24
C GLU A 168 3.39 27.66 -0.23
N GLY A 169 3.86 26.82 -1.15
CA GLY A 169 3.71 27.02 -2.60
C GLY A 169 2.47 26.35 -3.23
N GLY A 170 1.68 25.58 -2.49
CA GLY A 170 0.59 24.78 -3.06
C GLY A 170 1.08 23.74 -4.07
N LYS A 171 2.27 23.13 -3.84
CA LYS A 171 2.97 22.25 -4.77
C LYS A 171 2.74 20.77 -4.48
N GLU A 172 3.16 19.95 -5.42
CA GLU A 172 3.17 18.49 -5.31
C GLU A 172 4.61 18.00 -5.05
N LEU A 173 4.79 17.13 -4.07
CA LEU A 173 6.09 16.56 -3.69
C LEU A 173 5.98 15.04 -3.60
N ILE A 174 6.93 14.32 -4.21
CA ILE A 174 7.11 12.88 -4.02
C ILE A 174 8.43 12.60 -3.31
N ILE A 175 8.37 11.81 -2.24
CA ILE A 175 9.52 11.35 -1.47
C ILE A 175 9.53 9.83 -1.49
N LEU A 176 10.49 9.25 -2.20
CA LEU A 176 10.71 7.81 -2.15
C LEU A 176 11.87 7.51 -1.19
N SER A 177 11.62 6.72 -0.19
CA SER A 177 12.59 6.37 0.83
C SER A 177 12.47 4.91 1.26
N PRO A 178 13.58 4.26 1.61
CA PRO A 178 13.58 2.87 2.01
C PRO A 178 12.66 2.57 3.19
N PRO A 179 12.20 1.32 3.36
CA PRO A 179 11.45 0.90 4.53
C PRO A 179 12.24 1.10 5.83
N ARG A 180 11.51 1.35 6.93
CA ARG A 180 12.09 1.50 8.27
C ARG A 180 12.98 2.74 8.47
N HIS A 181 12.88 3.74 7.60
CA HIS A 181 13.56 5.03 7.73
C HIS A 181 12.66 6.13 8.34
N GLY A 182 11.63 5.75 9.10
CA GLY A 182 10.86 6.67 9.93
C GLY A 182 9.82 7.52 9.18
N LYS A 183 9.44 7.17 7.93
CA LYS A 183 8.48 7.92 7.09
C LYS A 183 7.19 8.28 7.82
N THR A 184 6.39 7.29 8.13
CA THR A 184 5.04 7.44 8.72
C THR A 184 5.10 8.15 10.06
N GLU A 185 6.04 7.79 10.95
CA GLU A 185 6.20 8.40 12.27
C GLU A 185 6.57 9.90 12.18
N LEU A 186 7.46 10.24 11.24
CA LEU A 186 7.82 11.64 10.99
C LEU A 186 6.60 12.45 10.52
N LEU A 187 5.80 11.89 9.61
CA LEU A 187 4.61 12.55 9.08
C LEU A 187 3.49 12.68 10.12
N ILE A 188 3.34 11.70 11.04
CA ILE A 188 2.40 11.81 12.17
C ILE A 188 2.77 13.01 13.05
N HIS A 189 4.05 13.11 13.45
CA HIS A 189 4.53 14.26 14.22
C HIS A 189 4.39 15.57 13.45
N PHE A 190 4.63 15.53 12.13
CA PHE A 190 4.48 16.70 11.27
C PHE A 190 3.02 17.13 11.14
N ALA A 191 2.08 16.19 11.05
CA ALA A 191 0.65 16.51 11.04
C ALA A 191 0.22 17.20 12.35
N VAL A 192 0.69 16.73 13.52
CA VAL A 192 0.46 17.39 14.79
C VAL A 192 1.06 18.81 14.78
N TYR A 193 2.30 18.96 14.30
CA TYR A 193 2.96 20.26 14.16
C TYR A 193 2.15 21.24 13.30
N GLN A 194 1.62 20.81 12.17
CA GLN A 194 0.80 21.64 11.29
C GLN A 194 -0.53 22.04 11.94
N ILE A 195 -1.14 21.15 12.73
CA ILE A 195 -2.35 21.46 13.51
C ILE A 195 -2.05 22.51 14.59
N MET A 196 -0.88 22.45 15.21
CA MET A 196 -0.46 23.46 16.20
C MET A 196 -0.16 24.81 15.54
N LYS A 197 0.47 24.83 14.37
CA LYS A 197 0.69 26.06 13.58
C LYS A 197 -0.61 26.70 13.09
N ASN A 198 -1.53 25.87 12.65
CA ASN A 198 -2.83 26.31 12.11
C ASN A 198 -3.95 25.36 12.53
N PRO A 199 -4.71 25.65 13.59
CA PRO A 199 -5.81 24.80 14.03
C PRO A 199 -6.97 24.72 13.03
N ASN A 200 -6.98 25.57 12.00
CA ASN A 200 -7.98 25.58 10.95
C ASN A 200 -7.60 24.69 9.74
N ILE A 201 -6.40 24.12 9.71
CA ILE A 201 -5.90 23.26 8.64
C ILE A 201 -6.81 22.06 8.40
N ARG A 202 -6.89 21.64 7.14
CA ARG A 202 -7.66 20.48 6.68
C ARG A 202 -6.70 19.49 6.03
N ILE A 203 -6.44 18.39 6.71
CA ILE A 203 -5.48 17.35 6.29
C ILE A 203 -6.26 16.11 5.81
N MET A 204 -5.92 15.61 4.64
CA MET A 204 -6.36 14.32 4.15
C MET A 204 -5.18 13.34 4.22
N TRP A 205 -5.33 12.27 5.03
CA TRP A 205 -4.34 11.20 5.09
C TRP A 205 -4.80 10.02 4.24
N VAL A 206 -4.01 9.67 3.26
CA VAL A 206 -4.28 8.59 2.30
C VAL A 206 -3.30 7.44 2.57
N GLY A 207 -3.81 6.26 2.85
CA GLY A 207 -3.01 5.03 3.03
C GLY A 207 -3.29 4.00 1.94
N GLY A 208 -2.45 2.98 1.84
CA GLY A 208 -2.62 1.85 0.92
C GLY A 208 -3.95 1.09 1.10
N ASN A 209 -4.55 1.19 2.28
CA ASN A 209 -5.94 0.80 2.57
C ASN A 209 -6.52 1.68 3.69
N GLU A 210 -7.82 1.51 3.95
CA GLU A 210 -8.54 2.32 4.94
C GLU A 210 -8.01 2.13 6.37
N ASP A 211 -7.59 0.92 6.74
CA ASP A 211 -7.11 0.63 8.10
C ASP A 211 -5.73 1.26 8.35
N ILE A 212 -4.84 1.27 7.36
CA ILE A 212 -3.54 1.97 7.44
C ILE A 212 -3.77 3.47 7.65
N ALA A 213 -4.64 4.09 6.88
CA ALA A 213 -4.97 5.50 7.04
C ALA A 213 -5.59 5.81 8.41
N LYS A 214 -6.50 4.95 8.90
CA LYS A 214 -7.10 5.09 10.23
C LYS A 214 -6.09 4.96 11.36
N ASN A 215 -5.12 4.07 11.22
CA ASN A 215 -4.06 3.90 12.22
C ASN A 215 -3.21 5.18 12.34
N ALA A 216 -2.86 5.81 11.23
CA ALA A 216 -2.13 7.08 11.25
C ALA A 216 -2.96 8.22 11.89
N VAL A 217 -4.25 8.34 11.54
CA VAL A 217 -5.15 9.31 12.17
C VAL A 217 -5.34 9.02 13.66
N SER A 218 -5.40 7.74 14.07
CA SER A 218 -5.46 7.34 15.48
C SER A 218 -4.22 7.76 16.24
N ALA A 219 -3.03 7.58 15.65
CA ALA A 219 -1.78 8.00 16.28
C ALA A 219 -1.71 9.53 16.49
N VAL A 220 -2.20 10.32 15.52
CA VAL A 220 -2.34 11.79 15.71
C VAL A 220 -3.32 12.10 16.83
N LEU A 221 -4.46 11.40 16.90
CA LEU A 221 -5.44 11.58 17.98
C LEU A 221 -4.87 11.23 19.36
N GLU A 222 -4.07 10.16 19.47
CA GLU A 222 -3.42 9.76 20.72
C GLU A 222 -2.47 10.87 21.22
N HIS A 223 -1.69 11.47 20.33
CA HIS A 223 -0.87 12.63 20.71
C HIS A 223 -1.70 13.83 21.16
N LEU A 224 -2.86 14.10 20.55
CA LEU A 224 -3.74 15.20 20.95
C LEU A 224 -4.51 14.91 22.25
N ASP A 225 -4.84 13.65 22.54
CA ASP A 225 -5.57 13.24 23.74
C ASP A 225 -4.66 13.03 24.96
N ASP A 226 -3.45 12.45 24.76
CA ASP A 226 -2.64 11.95 25.86
C ASP A 226 -1.36 12.75 26.11
N ASN A 227 -0.93 13.62 25.19
CA ASN A 227 0.25 14.46 25.40
C ASN A 227 -0.10 15.68 26.25
N GLU A 228 0.11 15.55 27.57
CA GLU A 228 -0.19 16.60 28.55
C GLU A 228 0.51 17.93 28.21
N ARG A 229 1.78 17.87 27.80
CA ARG A 229 2.55 19.07 27.46
C ARG A 229 2.00 19.82 26.24
N LEU A 230 1.54 19.08 25.21
CA LEU A 230 0.84 19.69 24.08
C LEU A 230 -0.47 20.37 24.52
N GLN A 231 -1.22 19.72 25.42
CA GLN A 231 -2.47 20.30 25.92
C GLN A 231 -2.22 21.55 26.78
N GLU A 232 -1.21 21.53 27.64
CA GLU A 232 -0.83 22.69 28.49
C GLU A 232 -0.36 23.86 27.64
N ASP A 233 0.48 23.63 26.63
CA ASP A 233 1.09 24.68 25.82
C ASP A 233 0.13 25.24 24.75
N PHE A 234 -0.86 24.47 24.24
CA PHE A 234 -1.71 24.86 23.10
C PHE A 234 -3.21 24.92 23.40
N CYS A 235 -3.65 24.58 24.59
CA CYS A 235 -5.04 24.71 24.96
C CYS A 235 -5.19 25.71 26.12
N ALA A 236 -6.16 26.60 26.03
CA ALA A 236 -6.50 27.46 27.16
C ALA A 236 -6.88 26.63 28.39
N PRO A 237 -6.67 27.14 29.62
CA PRO A 237 -7.03 26.41 30.84
C PRO A 237 -8.45 25.86 30.82
N GLY A 238 -8.56 24.56 31.13
CA GLY A 238 -9.84 23.84 31.08
C GLY A 238 -10.36 23.46 29.69
N LYS A 239 -9.66 23.83 28.62
CA LYS A 239 -9.96 23.39 27.23
C LYS A 239 -9.08 22.21 26.85
N LYS A 240 -9.52 21.48 25.83
CA LYS A 240 -8.79 20.35 25.22
C LYS A 240 -8.88 20.44 23.71
N PHE A 241 -8.00 19.71 23.03
CA PHE A 241 -8.12 19.54 21.57
C PHE A 241 -9.42 18.83 21.18
N LYS A 242 -9.87 17.88 22.00
CA LYS A 242 -11.14 17.21 21.83
C LYS A 242 -12.31 18.18 22.01
N PRO A 243 -13.18 18.35 21.01
CA PRO A 243 -14.33 19.24 21.11
C PRO A 243 -15.37 18.69 22.10
N ASP A 244 -16.17 19.60 22.67
CA ASP A 244 -17.27 19.22 23.54
C ASP A 244 -18.27 18.29 22.82
N ASN A 245 -18.80 17.31 23.54
CA ASN A 245 -19.78 16.34 23.00
C ASN A 245 -21.04 17.01 22.40
N ARG A 246 -21.36 18.23 22.83
CA ARG A 246 -22.51 19.02 22.35
C ARG A 246 -22.22 19.73 21.02
N SER A 247 -20.97 19.81 20.59
CA SER A 247 -20.57 20.52 19.38
C SER A 247 -21.00 19.81 18.09
N GLY A 248 -21.36 18.52 18.15
CA GLY A 248 -21.65 17.69 16.99
C GLY A 248 -20.43 17.37 16.11
N LYS A 249 -19.23 17.82 16.51
CA LYS A 249 -17.97 17.54 15.79
C LYS A 249 -17.50 16.12 16.07
N MET A 250 -16.98 15.44 15.04
CA MET A 250 -16.46 14.08 15.17
C MET A 250 -15.08 14.08 15.81
N TRP A 251 -14.82 13.03 16.60
CA TRP A 251 -13.54 12.72 17.22
C TRP A 251 -13.32 11.20 17.13
N SER A 252 -12.77 10.76 16.03
CA SER A 252 -12.60 9.33 15.73
C SER A 252 -11.45 9.09 14.76
N GLN A 253 -10.96 7.86 14.69
CA GLN A 253 -9.95 7.42 13.72
C GLN A 253 -10.33 7.60 12.24
N ASN A 254 -11.61 7.75 11.93
CA ASN A 254 -12.03 8.03 10.55
C ASN A 254 -11.85 9.50 10.18
N GLN A 255 -12.15 10.37 11.11
CA GLN A 255 -11.98 11.81 10.99
C GLN A 255 -12.16 12.51 12.34
N PHE A 256 -11.51 13.65 12.49
CA PHE A 256 -11.70 14.49 13.66
C PHE A 256 -11.61 15.98 13.34
N THR A 257 -12.17 16.80 14.23
CA THR A 257 -12.05 18.26 14.19
C THR A 257 -11.61 18.74 15.56
N VAL A 258 -10.50 19.48 15.64
CA VAL A 258 -9.99 20.01 16.92
C VAL A 258 -10.93 21.09 17.50
N GLY A 259 -11.03 21.11 18.83
CA GLY A 259 -11.81 22.10 19.57
C GLY A 259 -11.21 23.51 19.52
N THR A 260 -9.90 23.60 19.30
CA THR A 260 -9.12 24.84 19.19
C THR A 260 -9.29 25.59 17.87
N ARG A 261 -10.09 25.07 16.92
CA ARG A 261 -10.37 25.74 15.64
C ARG A 261 -11.01 27.11 15.86
N THR A 262 -10.43 28.14 15.25
CA THR A 262 -10.82 29.54 15.44
C THR A 262 -11.79 30.07 14.38
N VAL A 263 -11.73 29.55 13.15
CA VAL A 263 -12.60 29.98 12.04
C VAL A 263 -13.92 29.20 12.05
N PRO A 264 -15.06 29.88 12.26
CA PRO A 264 -16.37 29.24 12.20
C PRO A 264 -16.75 28.89 10.75
N GLY A 265 -17.60 27.86 10.58
CA GLY A 265 -18.17 27.53 9.26
C GLY A 265 -17.32 26.60 8.39
N ILE A 266 -16.09 26.27 8.76
CA ILE A 266 -15.30 25.25 8.05
C ILE A 266 -16.00 23.88 8.19
N LYS A 267 -16.49 23.34 7.08
CA LYS A 267 -17.25 22.08 7.04
C LYS A 267 -16.35 20.85 7.08
N SER A 268 -15.19 20.91 6.40
CA SER A 268 -14.24 19.80 6.37
C SER A 268 -13.58 19.58 7.73
N PRO A 269 -13.31 18.33 8.15
CA PRO A 269 -12.64 18.04 9.42
C PRO A 269 -11.21 18.58 9.44
N THR A 270 -10.56 18.60 10.62
CA THR A 270 -9.13 18.87 10.74
C THR A 270 -8.31 17.78 10.08
N MET A 271 -8.70 16.53 10.27
CA MET A 271 -8.05 15.40 9.61
C MET A 271 -9.05 14.32 9.24
N VAL A 272 -8.81 13.66 8.10
CA VAL A 272 -9.65 12.55 7.59
C VAL A 272 -8.76 11.43 7.04
N ALA A 273 -9.14 10.18 7.37
CA ALA A 273 -8.52 8.97 6.83
C ALA A 273 -9.22 8.55 5.53
N VAL A 274 -8.43 8.21 4.52
CA VAL A 274 -8.88 7.70 3.22
C VAL A 274 -8.01 6.52 2.81
N GLY A 275 -8.61 5.39 2.48
CA GLY A 275 -7.90 4.27 1.87
C GLY A 275 -7.82 4.41 0.36
N LYS A 276 -6.77 3.87 -0.27
CA LYS A 276 -6.67 3.72 -1.73
C LYS A 276 -7.94 3.10 -2.30
N GLY A 277 -8.46 3.66 -3.39
CA GLY A 277 -9.73 3.24 -3.99
C GLY A 277 -10.98 3.72 -3.26
N GLY A 278 -10.82 4.39 -2.11
CA GLY A 278 -11.92 4.91 -1.31
C GLY A 278 -12.66 6.09 -1.98
N LYS A 279 -13.92 6.28 -1.60
CA LYS A 279 -14.72 7.42 -2.04
C LYS A 279 -14.35 8.68 -1.26
N ILE A 280 -13.91 9.70 -1.96
CA ILE A 280 -13.63 11.03 -1.40
C ILE A 280 -14.78 11.95 -1.78
N LEU A 281 -15.74 12.14 -0.87
CA LEU A 281 -16.93 12.97 -1.14
C LEU A 281 -16.72 14.39 -0.61
N SER A 282 -16.81 15.39 -1.50
CA SER A 282 -16.99 16.85 -1.24
C SER A 282 -16.22 17.37 0.00
N ARG A 283 -14.91 17.10 0.07
CA ARG A 283 -14.06 17.57 1.16
C ARG A 283 -12.91 18.38 0.59
N ASP A 284 -12.90 19.66 0.94
CA ASP A 284 -11.76 20.52 0.66
C ASP A 284 -10.63 20.17 1.63
N CYS A 285 -9.41 20.22 1.18
CA CYS A 285 -8.21 20.01 1.99
C CYS A 285 -7.10 20.98 1.60
N ASP A 286 -6.29 21.34 2.58
CA ASP A 286 -5.13 22.19 2.40
C ASP A 286 -3.87 21.36 2.18
N LEU A 287 -3.85 20.15 2.77
CA LEU A 287 -2.74 19.20 2.68
C LEU A 287 -3.25 17.78 2.47
N ILE A 288 -2.75 17.12 1.43
CA ILE A 288 -2.92 15.69 1.20
C ILE A 288 -1.59 15.00 1.54
N ILE A 289 -1.61 14.08 2.49
CA ILE A 289 -0.48 13.19 2.83
C ILE A 289 -0.85 11.80 2.32
N ALA A 290 -0.10 11.32 1.35
CA ALA A 290 -0.28 10.00 0.74
C ALA A 290 0.90 9.10 1.18
N ASP A 291 0.66 8.26 2.19
CA ASP A 291 1.67 7.44 2.87
C ASP A 291 1.55 5.96 2.48
N ASP A 292 2.61 5.42 1.90
CA ASP A 292 2.73 4.02 1.45
C ASP A 292 1.44 3.51 0.74
N ILE A 293 1.02 4.24 -0.34
CA ILE A 293 -0.22 3.92 -1.08
C ILE A 293 -0.10 2.61 -1.86
N GLU A 294 1.11 2.26 -2.27
CA GLU A 294 1.38 1.05 -3.03
C GLU A 294 1.95 -0.04 -2.12
N ASP A 295 1.48 -1.24 -2.31
CA ASP A 295 1.99 -2.45 -1.68
C ASP A 295 2.37 -3.50 -2.74
N HIS A 296 3.30 -4.37 -2.40
CA HIS A 296 3.83 -5.36 -3.31
C HIS A 296 2.76 -6.33 -3.85
N GLN A 297 1.77 -6.73 -3.03
CA GLN A 297 0.77 -7.73 -3.45
C GLN A 297 -0.18 -7.15 -4.49
N THR A 298 -0.65 -5.92 -4.29
CA THR A 298 -1.58 -5.28 -5.22
C THR A 298 -0.87 -4.81 -6.49
N THR A 299 0.37 -4.34 -6.39
CA THR A 299 1.13 -3.87 -7.56
C THR A 299 1.57 -4.98 -8.52
N MET A 300 1.55 -6.25 -8.08
CA MET A 300 1.80 -7.39 -8.98
C MET A 300 0.70 -7.59 -10.03
N GLN A 301 -0.49 -7.07 -9.80
CA GLN A 301 -1.62 -7.23 -10.72
C GLN A 301 -1.76 -6.00 -11.62
N PRO A 302 -1.64 -6.15 -12.95
CA PRO A 302 -1.75 -5.02 -13.88
C PRO A 302 -3.06 -4.22 -13.73
N GLY A 303 -4.19 -4.92 -13.54
CA GLY A 303 -5.47 -4.28 -13.31
C GLY A 303 -5.54 -3.47 -12.00
N ALA A 304 -4.85 -3.91 -10.95
CA ALA A 304 -4.80 -3.16 -9.70
C ALA A 304 -3.96 -1.87 -9.84
N ARG A 305 -2.84 -1.93 -10.57
CA ARG A 305 -2.03 -0.73 -10.87
C ARG A 305 -2.82 0.29 -11.67
N GLU A 306 -3.52 -0.16 -12.72
CA GLU A 306 -4.38 0.71 -13.52
C GLU A 306 -5.51 1.33 -12.70
N ASN A 307 -6.19 0.55 -11.84
CA ASN A 307 -7.20 1.05 -10.93
C ASN A 307 -6.64 2.10 -9.96
N THR A 308 -5.42 1.92 -9.47
CA THR A 308 -4.75 2.90 -8.60
C THR A 308 -4.48 4.20 -9.36
N ARG A 309 -3.97 4.13 -10.60
CA ARG A 309 -3.73 5.30 -11.45
C ARG A 309 -5.01 6.06 -11.76
N GLN A 310 -6.06 5.34 -12.17
CA GLN A 310 -7.37 5.94 -12.45
C GLN A 310 -7.96 6.61 -11.20
N TRP A 311 -7.92 5.94 -10.06
CA TRP A 311 -8.38 6.50 -8.80
C TRP A 311 -7.58 7.75 -8.40
N TRP A 312 -6.26 7.71 -8.54
CA TRP A 312 -5.39 8.87 -8.30
C TRP A 312 -5.80 10.05 -9.17
N THR A 313 -5.90 9.84 -10.49
CA THR A 313 -6.18 10.90 -11.45
C THR A 313 -7.61 11.43 -11.32
N THR A 314 -8.60 10.54 -11.20
CA THR A 314 -10.02 10.95 -11.27
C THR A 314 -10.61 11.30 -9.92
N THR A 315 -10.19 10.64 -8.85
CA THR A 315 -10.79 10.79 -7.53
C THR A 315 -9.96 11.68 -6.61
N LEU A 316 -8.68 11.36 -6.41
CA LEU A 316 -7.84 12.13 -5.50
C LEU A 316 -7.48 13.51 -6.10
N SER A 317 -6.95 13.54 -7.32
CA SER A 317 -6.53 14.79 -7.97
C SER A 317 -7.68 15.77 -8.18
N SER A 318 -8.92 15.27 -8.32
CA SER A 318 -10.11 16.14 -8.40
C SER A 318 -10.46 16.85 -7.07
N ARG A 319 -9.75 16.57 -5.97
CA ARG A 319 -9.95 17.24 -4.66
C ARG A 319 -8.94 18.34 -4.39
N LYS A 320 -7.98 18.50 -5.28
CA LYS A 320 -7.00 19.56 -5.17
C LYS A 320 -7.62 20.90 -5.57
N GLU A 321 -7.43 21.89 -4.73
CA GLU A 321 -7.60 23.29 -5.04
C GLU A 321 -6.23 23.88 -5.41
N GLU A 322 -6.18 25.09 -5.93
CA GLU A 322 -4.93 25.75 -6.34
C GLU A 322 -3.87 25.84 -5.21
N HIS A 323 -4.34 25.93 -3.96
CA HIS A 323 -3.48 26.01 -2.78
C HIS A 323 -3.26 24.67 -2.06
N THR A 324 -3.81 23.55 -2.56
CA THR A 324 -3.68 22.25 -1.92
C THR A 324 -2.30 21.67 -2.18
N ALA A 325 -1.51 21.50 -1.12
CA ALA A 325 -0.25 20.75 -1.20
C ALA A 325 -0.49 19.24 -1.21
N VAL A 326 0.28 18.52 -2.03
CA VAL A 326 0.24 17.06 -2.10
C VAL A 326 1.62 16.50 -1.76
N VAL A 327 1.71 15.73 -0.70
CA VAL A 327 2.92 15.04 -0.26
C VAL A 327 2.72 13.55 -0.39
N VAL A 328 3.42 12.94 -1.34
CA VAL A 328 3.47 11.49 -1.52
C VAL A 328 4.74 10.96 -0.90
N ILE A 329 4.63 9.99 0.00
CA ILE A 329 5.79 9.33 0.57
C ILE A 329 5.62 7.81 0.49
N GLY A 330 6.69 7.09 0.12
CA GLY A 330 6.62 5.65 -0.01
C GLY A 330 7.95 5.02 -0.40
N SER A 331 7.88 3.77 -0.81
CA SER A 331 8.98 3.03 -1.43
C SER A 331 8.49 2.33 -2.70
N ARG A 332 9.37 2.19 -3.70
CA ARG A 332 9.02 1.51 -4.96
C ARG A 332 8.58 0.07 -4.68
N GLN A 333 7.52 -0.36 -5.35
CA GLN A 333 6.96 -1.70 -5.21
C GLN A 333 6.93 -2.48 -6.53
N HIS A 334 6.97 -1.74 -7.65
CA HIS A 334 6.95 -2.31 -9.00
C HIS A 334 7.56 -1.31 -10.00
N SER A 335 8.10 -1.78 -11.14
CA SER A 335 8.62 -0.88 -12.18
C SER A 335 7.55 0.04 -12.77
N ASP A 336 6.28 -0.39 -12.78
CA ASP A 336 5.11 0.32 -13.29
C ASP A 336 4.11 0.62 -12.16
N ASP A 337 4.59 0.96 -10.95
CA ASP A 337 3.76 1.41 -9.85
C ASP A 337 3.30 2.87 -10.06
N LEU A 338 2.38 3.34 -9.22
CA LEU A 338 1.94 4.74 -9.28
C LEU A 338 3.12 5.71 -9.15
N TYR A 339 4.11 5.39 -8.31
CA TYR A 339 5.28 6.25 -8.09
C TYR A 339 6.12 6.45 -9.36
N HIS A 340 6.21 5.42 -10.24
CA HIS A 340 6.85 5.58 -11.55
C HIS A 340 6.18 6.69 -12.38
N HIS A 341 4.85 6.72 -12.40
CA HIS A 341 4.10 7.71 -13.15
C HIS A 341 4.15 9.11 -12.53
N LEU A 342 4.21 9.19 -11.19
CA LEU A 342 4.38 10.46 -10.50
C LEU A 342 5.78 11.05 -10.69
N LEU A 343 6.83 10.20 -10.70
CA LEU A 343 8.20 10.62 -11.02
C LEU A 343 8.36 11.11 -12.47
N ALA A 344 7.54 10.61 -13.38
CA ALA A 344 7.54 11.06 -14.79
C ALA A 344 6.71 12.35 -15.00
N ASN A 345 6.06 12.86 -13.96
CA ASN A 345 5.23 14.06 -14.02
C ASN A 345 6.01 15.27 -13.51
N ASP A 346 6.28 16.22 -14.38
CA ASP A 346 7.05 17.45 -14.10
C ASP A 346 6.39 18.37 -13.04
N SER A 347 5.12 18.12 -12.66
CA SER A 347 4.46 18.88 -11.59
C SER A 347 4.95 18.50 -10.18
N PHE A 348 5.62 17.35 -10.03
CA PHE A 348 6.12 16.86 -8.77
C PHE A 348 7.57 17.27 -8.54
N ASP A 349 7.84 17.98 -7.45
CA ASP A 349 9.17 18.04 -6.86
C ASP A 349 9.54 16.63 -6.33
N GLN A 350 10.80 16.20 -6.49
CA GLN A 350 11.17 14.79 -6.29
C GLN A 350 12.34 14.63 -5.32
N ILE A 351 12.20 13.72 -4.37
CA ILE A 351 13.29 13.24 -3.50
C ILE A 351 13.30 11.71 -3.60
N VAL A 352 14.41 11.14 -4.04
CA VAL A 352 14.59 9.69 -4.13
C VAL A 352 15.83 9.30 -3.34
N GLU A 353 15.58 8.61 -2.21
CA GLU A 353 16.64 8.16 -1.30
C GLU A 353 16.91 6.66 -1.47
N THR A 354 18.17 6.27 -1.33
CA THR A 354 18.59 4.88 -1.27
C THR A 354 19.09 4.53 0.13
N ALA A 355 18.90 3.31 0.59
CA ALA A 355 19.34 2.89 1.92
C ALA A 355 20.87 2.94 2.09
N HIS A 356 21.58 2.77 0.97
CA HIS A 356 23.03 2.78 0.86
C HIS A 356 23.40 3.47 -0.45
N ASN A 357 24.48 4.25 -0.43
CA ASN A 357 24.96 4.94 -1.62
C ASN A 357 25.38 3.93 -2.69
N LEU A 358 24.81 4.06 -3.89
CA LEU A 358 25.07 3.16 -5.01
C LEU A 358 26.49 3.30 -5.58
N ASP A 359 27.12 4.47 -5.42
CA ASP A 359 28.49 4.74 -5.86
C ASP A 359 29.54 4.31 -4.83
N CYS A 360 29.13 3.65 -3.74
CA CYS A 360 30.04 3.15 -2.72
C CYS A 360 31.00 2.11 -3.29
N GLN A 361 32.29 2.33 -3.09
CA GLN A 361 33.37 1.45 -3.57
C GLN A 361 33.91 0.53 -2.46
N ILE A 362 33.39 0.63 -1.24
CA ILE A 362 33.79 -0.20 -0.10
C ILE A 362 33.29 -1.63 -0.33
N PRO A 363 34.15 -2.67 -0.22
CA PRO A 363 33.73 -4.06 -0.39
C PRO A 363 32.69 -4.49 0.66
N ASP A 364 31.67 -5.24 0.29
CA ASP A 364 30.57 -5.69 1.16
C ASP A 364 31.02 -6.47 2.41
N HIS A 365 32.22 -7.05 2.41
CA HIS A 365 32.75 -7.77 3.57
C HIS A 365 33.37 -6.83 4.63
N GLU A 366 33.66 -5.58 4.27
CA GLU A 366 34.17 -4.54 5.19
C GLU A 366 33.01 -3.81 5.87
N VAL A 367 32.14 -4.56 6.52
CA VAL A 367 30.81 -4.13 7.02
C VAL A 367 30.86 -2.88 7.89
N GLU A 368 31.90 -2.72 8.70
CA GLU A 368 32.02 -1.61 9.67
C GLU A 368 32.48 -0.29 8.99
N GLU A 369 33.01 -0.36 7.78
CA GLU A 369 33.50 0.82 7.03
C GLU A 369 32.35 1.59 6.33
N HIS A 370 31.20 0.95 6.14
CA HIS A 370 30.04 1.52 5.43
C HIS A 370 29.23 2.52 6.27
N VAL A 371 29.86 3.41 7.03
CA VAL A 371 29.13 4.36 7.88
C VAL A 371 28.61 5.55 7.06
N GLU A 372 29.49 6.21 6.33
CA GLU A 372 29.16 7.45 5.57
C GLU A 372 28.30 7.20 4.34
N CYS A 373 28.32 5.97 3.80
CA CYS A 373 27.52 5.60 2.65
C CYS A 373 26.09 5.13 2.98
N MET A 374 25.75 5.03 4.27
CA MET A 374 24.41 4.68 4.71
C MET A 374 23.54 5.93 4.87
N LEU A 375 22.26 5.85 4.46
CA LEU A 375 21.31 6.94 4.64
C LEU A 375 21.05 7.28 6.13
N TRP A 376 21.03 6.26 6.99
CA TRP A 376 20.82 6.42 8.43
C TRP A 376 21.77 5.54 9.25
N PRO A 377 23.06 5.85 9.31
CA PRO A 377 24.05 4.98 9.95
C PRO A 377 23.78 4.74 11.43
N GLY A 378 23.22 5.72 12.16
CA GLY A 378 22.92 5.60 13.58
C GLY A 378 21.84 4.56 13.92
N LYS A 379 20.95 4.22 12.98
CA LYS A 379 19.86 3.26 13.21
C LYS A 379 19.78 2.12 12.20
N ARG A 380 20.32 2.31 11.00
CA ARG A 380 20.25 1.35 9.89
C ARG A 380 21.64 1.13 9.33
N THR A 381 22.43 0.33 10.05
CA THR A 381 23.81 0.01 9.68
C THR A 381 23.86 -0.85 8.42
N PHE A 382 25.00 -0.87 7.74
CA PHE A 382 25.21 -1.75 6.60
C PHE A 382 25.00 -3.23 6.95
N LYS A 383 25.41 -3.66 8.14
CA LYS A 383 25.15 -5.01 8.65
C LYS A 383 23.65 -5.35 8.65
N TRP A 384 22.81 -4.41 9.10
CA TRP A 384 21.36 -4.57 9.08
C TRP A 384 20.81 -4.68 7.64
N LEU A 385 21.34 -3.90 6.71
CA LEU A 385 20.94 -3.90 5.30
C LEU A 385 21.41 -5.19 4.61
N ASN A 386 22.69 -5.53 4.77
CA ASN A 386 23.33 -6.70 4.16
C ASN A 386 22.67 -8.02 4.59
N THR A 387 22.28 -8.16 5.87
CA THR A 387 21.52 -9.33 6.33
C THR A 387 20.22 -9.50 5.56
N ARG A 388 19.51 -8.42 5.25
CA ARG A 388 18.26 -8.47 4.47
C ARG A 388 18.50 -8.74 2.99
N MET A 389 19.57 -8.18 2.46
CA MET A 389 20.01 -8.41 1.09
C MET A 389 20.34 -9.88 0.86
N GLN A 390 21.12 -10.49 1.74
CA GLN A 390 21.45 -11.92 1.69
C GLN A 390 20.22 -12.82 1.83
N ALA A 391 19.31 -12.47 2.74
CA ALA A 391 18.05 -13.19 2.86
C ALA A 391 17.21 -13.10 1.57
N ALA A 392 17.16 -11.93 0.93
CA ALA A 392 16.49 -11.75 -0.34
C ALA A 392 17.16 -12.54 -1.47
N GLU A 393 18.48 -12.59 -1.53
CA GLU A 393 19.24 -13.41 -2.49
C GLU A 393 18.92 -14.89 -2.34
N THR A 394 18.91 -15.40 -1.12
CA THR A 394 18.59 -16.80 -0.83
C THR A 394 17.19 -17.20 -1.29
N THR A 395 16.24 -16.27 -1.24
CA THR A 395 14.84 -16.50 -1.65
C THR A 395 14.55 -16.10 -3.10
N GLY A 396 15.55 -15.65 -3.86
CA GLY A 396 15.38 -15.14 -5.23
C GLY A 396 14.74 -13.75 -5.31
N GLY A 397 14.66 -13.04 -4.20
CA GLY A 397 14.02 -11.70 -4.09
C GLY A 397 14.98 -10.51 -4.24
N ARG A 398 16.21 -10.69 -4.74
CA ARG A 398 17.22 -9.62 -4.85
C ARG A 398 16.70 -8.38 -5.56
N LYS A 399 16.02 -8.54 -6.70
CA LYS A 399 15.46 -7.41 -7.47
C LYS A 399 14.37 -6.66 -6.70
N ILE A 400 13.53 -7.40 -5.95
CA ILE A 400 12.51 -6.78 -5.09
C ILE A 400 13.20 -5.99 -3.97
N PHE A 401 14.26 -6.56 -3.38
CA PHE A 401 15.04 -5.86 -2.38
C PHE A 401 15.62 -4.56 -2.93
N GLU A 402 16.25 -4.58 -4.09
CA GLU A 402 16.83 -3.40 -4.74
C GLU A 402 15.77 -2.35 -5.07
N MET A 403 14.62 -2.78 -5.57
CA MET A 403 13.50 -1.89 -5.85
C MET A 403 13.00 -1.19 -4.59
N VAL A 404 12.85 -1.92 -3.49
CA VAL A 404 12.27 -1.41 -2.23
C VAL A 404 13.29 -0.61 -1.41
N TYR A 405 14.56 -1.05 -1.36
CA TYR A 405 15.59 -0.43 -0.51
C TYR A 405 16.43 0.62 -1.23
N TYR A 406 16.52 0.53 -2.54
CA TYR A 406 17.23 1.52 -3.35
C TYR A 406 16.31 2.39 -4.20
N ASN A 407 14.98 2.17 -4.12
CA ASN A 407 13.96 2.86 -4.91
C ASN A 407 14.25 2.84 -6.42
N GLN A 408 15.00 1.83 -6.88
CA GLN A 408 15.31 1.60 -8.28
C GLN A 408 14.42 0.50 -8.83
N ALA A 409 13.76 0.79 -9.93
CA ALA A 409 12.93 -0.21 -10.60
C ALA A 409 13.75 -1.42 -11.06
N PHE A 410 15.02 -1.18 -11.45
CA PHE A 410 15.97 -2.21 -11.89
C PHE A 410 17.40 -1.73 -11.69
N VAL A 411 18.31 -2.67 -11.37
CA VAL A 411 19.76 -2.44 -11.44
C VAL A 411 20.20 -2.77 -12.85
N GLU A 412 20.77 -1.81 -13.56
CA GLU A 412 21.38 -2.04 -14.87
C GLU A 412 22.49 -3.10 -14.76
N GLY A 413 22.46 -4.08 -15.65
CA GLY A 413 23.50 -5.10 -15.80
C GLY A 413 23.12 -6.54 -15.45
N THR A 414 21.96 -6.78 -14.84
CA THR A 414 21.46 -8.15 -14.57
C THR A 414 20.24 -8.54 -15.40
N GLN A 415 19.69 -7.61 -16.19
CA GLN A 415 18.51 -7.85 -17.02
C GLN A 415 18.90 -8.47 -18.35
N ILE A 416 18.16 -9.52 -18.72
CA ILE A 416 18.26 -10.08 -20.08
C ILE A 416 17.64 -9.12 -21.10
N PHE A 417 16.53 -8.45 -20.71
CA PHE A 417 15.83 -7.45 -21.53
C PHE A 417 15.87 -6.11 -20.81
N THR A 418 16.51 -5.11 -21.39
CA THR A 418 16.54 -3.76 -20.84
C THR A 418 15.39 -2.91 -21.37
N MET A 419 15.00 -1.87 -20.61
CA MET A 419 13.96 -0.92 -21.02
C MET A 419 14.31 -0.30 -22.39
N ASN A 420 15.54 0.17 -22.55
CA ASN A 420 16.00 0.84 -23.76
C ASN A 420 15.89 -0.04 -25.02
N MET A 421 16.30 -1.32 -24.94
CA MET A 421 16.19 -2.21 -26.12
C MET A 421 14.75 -2.53 -26.51
N ILE A 422 13.84 -2.60 -25.52
CA ILE A 422 12.40 -2.80 -25.81
C ILE A 422 11.79 -1.53 -26.40
N ASP A 423 12.09 -0.36 -25.84
CA ASP A 423 11.53 0.92 -26.27
C ASP A 423 11.96 1.28 -27.70
N GLN A 424 13.16 0.92 -28.10
CA GLN A 424 13.65 1.08 -29.49
C GLN A 424 12.88 0.20 -30.50
N CYS A 425 12.22 -0.84 -30.05
CA CYS A 425 11.38 -1.71 -30.87
C CYS A 425 9.92 -1.24 -31.00
N MET A 426 9.53 -0.17 -30.29
CA MET A 426 8.16 0.37 -30.34
C MET A 426 7.88 1.09 -31.63
N ARG A 427 6.74 0.79 -32.24
CA ARG A 427 6.31 1.28 -33.55
C ARG A 427 4.95 2.00 -33.44
N PRO A 428 4.97 3.35 -33.35
CA PRO A 428 3.75 4.16 -33.30
C PRO A 428 2.91 4.10 -34.59
N ASP A 429 3.51 3.68 -35.69
CA ASP A 429 2.86 3.50 -37.00
C ASP A 429 2.14 2.15 -37.14
N LEU A 430 2.25 1.25 -36.16
CA LEU A 430 1.61 -0.07 -36.15
C LEU A 430 0.56 -0.17 -35.05
N VAL A 431 -0.48 -0.96 -35.30
CA VAL A 431 -1.62 -1.19 -34.40
C VAL A 431 -1.83 -2.69 -34.22
N ILE A 432 -2.15 -3.11 -33.01
CA ILE A 432 -2.55 -4.50 -32.66
C ILE A 432 -3.73 -4.92 -33.55
N GLY A 433 -3.68 -6.17 -34.01
CA GLY A 433 -4.76 -6.72 -34.85
C GLY A 433 -4.62 -6.45 -36.34
N GLN A 434 -3.63 -5.68 -36.76
CA GLN A 434 -3.34 -5.41 -38.16
C GLN A 434 -2.05 -6.14 -38.59
N VAL A 435 -2.10 -6.85 -39.71
CA VAL A 435 -0.94 -7.54 -40.29
C VAL A 435 -0.27 -6.62 -41.32
N PRO A 436 0.93 -6.09 -41.07
CA PRO A 436 1.59 -5.20 -42.00
C PRO A 436 2.23 -6.00 -43.14
N GLY A 437 1.57 -6.01 -44.29
CA GLY A 437 2.10 -6.68 -45.48
C GLY A 437 1.96 -8.20 -45.48
N ASN A 438 2.83 -8.87 -46.26
CA ASN A 438 2.76 -10.33 -46.44
C ASN A 438 3.74 -10.99 -45.45
N LEU A 439 3.23 -11.43 -44.28
CA LEU A 439 3.98 -12.06 -43.20
C LEU A 439 3.53 -13.52 -43.01
N TYR A 440 4.44 -14.39 -42.60
CA TYR A 440 4.09 -15.72 -42.16
C TYR A 440 3.59 -15.66 -40.70
N LEU A 441 2.33 -16.02 -40.48
CA LEU A 441 1.70 -15.94 -39.17
C LEU A 441 1.92 -17.22 -38.36
N VAL A 442 2.34 -17.08 -37.11
CA VAL A 442 2.51 -18.17 -36.16
C VAL A 442 2.19 -17.70 -34.75
N ALA A 443 1.42 -18.48 -34.01
CA ALA A 443 1.11 -18.17 -32.62
C ALA A 443 1.73 -19.16 -31.64
N GLY A 444 2.11 -18.65 -30.48
CA GLY A 444 2.40 -19.46 -29.30
C GLY A 444 1.24 -19.41 -28.31
N LEU A 445 0.93 -20.53 -27.68
CA LEU A 445 -0.05 -20.64 -26.62
C LEU A 445 0.58 -21.28 -25.39
N ASP A 446 0.53 -20.56 -24.27
CA ASP A 446 0.88 -21.05 -22.94
C ASP A 446 -0.42 -21.31 -22.17
N PRO A 447 -0.92 -22.55 -22.15
CA PRO A 447 -2.20 -22.88 -21.55
C PRO A 447 -2.06 -23.13 -20.05
N ALA A 448 -3.03 -22.68 -19.28
CA ALA A 448 -3.11 -22.91 -17.84
C ALA A 448 -4.36 -23.68 -17.45
N SER A 449 -4.26 -24.53 -16.42
CA SER A 449 -5.41 -25.21 -15.81
C SER A 449 -6.25 -24.26 -14.96
N SER A 450 -5.59 -23.33 -14.31
CA SER A 450 -6.15 -22.24 -13.51
C SER A 450 -5.16 -21.07 -13.55
N GLY A 451 -5.63 -19.85 -13.35
CA GLY A 451 -4.78 -18.66 -13.44
C GLY A 451 -4.88 -17.97 -14.79
N TYR A 452 -3.77 -17.55 -15.38
CA TYR A 452 -3.75 -16.85 -16.66
C TYR A 452 -3.29 -17.77 -17.78
N GLN A 453 -3.97 -17.66 -18.90
CA GLN A 453 -3.63 -18.32 -20.16
C GLN A 453 -3.23 -17.26 -21.17
N ALA A 454 -2.05 -17.40 -21.76
CA ALA A 454 -1.50 -16.42 -22.67
C ALA A 454 -1.34 -16.99 -24.09
N ALA A 455 -1.59 -16.14 -25.09
CA ALA A 455 -1.26 -16.40 -26.48
C ALA A 455 -0.59 -15.16 -27.10
N VAL A 456 0.41 -15.39 -27.96
CA VAL A 456 1.12 -14.35 -28.69
C VAL A 456 1.17 -14.71 -30.18
N LEU A 457 0.70 -13.81 -31.03
CA LEU A 457 0.73 -13.97 -32.48
C LEU A 457 1.85 -13.12 -33.08
N TRP A 458 2.76 -13.79 -33.77
CA TRP A 458 3.84 -13.17 -34.52
C TRP A 458 3.62 -13.26 -36.02
N GLY A 459 3.98 -12.20 -36.73
CA GLY A 459 4.20 -12.17 -38.16
C GLY A 459 5.69 -12.21 -38.47
N ILE A 460 6.14 -13.23 -39.19
CA ILE A 460 7.55 -13.44 -39.55
C ILE A 460 7.81 -12.87 -40.96
N ASN A 461 8.78 -11.97 -41.05
CA ASN A 461 9.39 -11.54 -42.29
C ASN A 461 10.76 -12.26 -42.44
N ALA A 462 10.72 -13.49 -42.97
CA ALA A 462 11.92 -14.31 -43.07
C ALA A 462 13.04 -13.63 -43.92
N PRO A 463 12.75 -12.99 -45.10
CA PRO A 463 13.78 -12.30 -45.89
C PRO A 463 14.58 -11.23 -45.14
N ARG A 464 13.97 -10.60 -44.12
CA ARG A 464 14.60 -9.55 -43.33
C ARG A 464 15.05 -9.99 -41.95
N GLY A 465 14.66 -11.22 -41.54
CA GLY A 465 14.86 -11.72 -40.19
C GLY A 465 14.14 -10.88 -39.14
N GLU A 466 12.93 -10.40 -39.43
CA GLU A 466 12.14 -9.51 -38.59
C GLU A 466 10.88 -10.19 -38.08
N LEU A 467 10.46 -9.80 -36.87
CA LEU A 467 9.26 -10.23 -36.20
C LEU A 467 8.34 -9.04 -35.92
N PHE A 468 7.09 -9.19 -36.29
CA PHE A 468 6.03 -8.21 -36.01
C PHE A 468 5.06 -8.81 -34.99
N LEU A 469 4.88 -8.14 -33.87
CA LEU A 469 3.85 -8.50 -32.91
C LEU A 469 2.50 -8.13 -33.50
N ILE A 470 1.63 -9.12 -33.73
CA ILE A 470 0.32 -8.93 -34.35
C ILE A 470 -0.78 -8.85 -33.31
N ASP A 471 -0.79 -9.79 -32.34
CA ASP A 471 -1.78 -9.76 -31.25
C ASP A 471 -1.27 -10.46 -30.00
N ILE A 472 -1.87 -10.09 -28.85
CA ILE A 472 -1.64 -10.71 -27.54
C ILE A 472 -3.00 -10.98 -26.90
N GLU A 473 -3.17 -12.17 -26.35
CA GLU A 473 -4.25 -12.51 -25.43
C GLU A 473 -3.65 -12.98 -24.10
N ASN A 474 -4.17 -12.43 -22.99
CA ASN A 474 -3.79 -12.85 -21.65
C ASN A 474 -5.03 -12.83 -20.77
N ARG A 475 -5.71 -13.97 -20.68
CA ARG A 475 -7.01 -14.10 -20.03
C ARG A 475 -6.90 -14.87 -18.72
N GLN A 476 -7.59 -14.38 -17.70
CA GLN A 476 -7.77 -15.13 -16.46
C GLN A 476 -8.78 -16.26 -16.69
N GLY A 477 -8.48 -17.45 -16.16
CA GLY A 477 -9.24 -18.66 -16.35
C GLY A 477 -8.60 -19.56 -17.41
N GLY A 478 -8.34 -20.80 -17.07
CA GLY A 478 -7.66 -21.78 -17.92
C GLY A 478 -8.61 -22.79 -18.52
N GLY A 479 -8.00 -23.79 -19.13
CA GLY A 479 -8.67 -24.97 -19.64
C GLY A 479 -9.01 -24.93 -21.12
N VAL A 480 -9.47 -26.07 -21.61
CA VAL A 480 -9.76 -26.34 -23.03
C VAL A 480 -10.69 -25.31 -23.66
N LYS A 481 -11.73 -24.90 -22.94
CA LYS A 481 -12.72 -23.95 -23.46
C LYS A 481 -12.11 -22.60 -23.85
N HIS A 482 -11.24 -22.06 -23.01
CA HIS A 482 -10.60 -20.76 -23.26
C HIS A 482 -9.53 -20.86 -24.36
N ALA A 483 -8.79 -21.98 -24.39
CA ALA A 483 -7.85 -22.25 -25.48
C ALA A 483 -8.56 -22.32 -26.83
N LEU A 484 -9.64 -23.08 -26.94
CA LEU A 484 -10.47 -23.15 -28.13
C LEU A 484 -11.02 -21.80 -28.56
N GLN A 485 -11.46 -20.98 -27.59
CA GLN A 485 -11.99 -19.65 -27.89
C GLN A 485 -10.91 -18.77 -28.53
N ILE A 486 -9.72 -18.70 -27.95
CA ILE A 486 -8.61 -17.91 -28.51
C ILE A 486 -8.24 -18.43 -29.91
N MET A 487 -8.09 -19.74 -30.08
CA MET A 487 -7.74 -20.34 -31.36
C MET A 487 -8.82 -20.07 -32.43
N SER A 488 -10.09 -20.18 -32.06
CA SER A 488 -11.22 -19.89 -32.95
C SER A 488 -11.29 -18.42 -33.34
N ASP A 489 -11.13 -17.52 -32.38
CA ASP A 489 -11.16 -16.06 -32.64
C ASP A 489 -10.03 -15.68 -33.61
N TRP A 490 -8.82 -16.22 -33.41
CA TRP A 490 -7.68 -15.90 -34.27
C TRP A 490 -7.70 -16.63 -35.62
N LEU A 491 -8.30 -17.81 -35.71
CA LEU A 491 -8.54 -18.44 -36.99
C LEU A 491 -9.47 -17.57 -37.87
N HIS A 492 -10.56 -17.06 -37.28
CA HIS A 492 -11.51 -16.22 -38.00
C HIS A 492 -10.93 -14.83 -38.33
N LYS A 493 -10.15 -14.25 -37.43
CA LYS A 493 -9.63 -12.88 -37.58
C LYS A 493 -8.42 -12.79 -38.52
N TYR A 494 -7.55 -13.81 -38.47
CA TYR A 494 -6.24 -13.77 -39.12
C TYR A 494 -6.01 -14.89 -40.13
N ASP A 495 -6.94 -15.82 -40.29
CA ASP A 495 -6.75 -17.08 -41.00
C ASP A 495 -5.51 -17.86 -40.47
N LEU A 496 -5.33 -17.84 -39.12
CA LEU A 496 -4.16 -18.37 -38.47
C LEU A 496 -4.22 -19.90 -38.38
N GLN A 497 -3.31 -20.56 -39.08
CA GLN A 497 -3.26 -22.00 -39.17
C GLN A 497 -2.05 -22.64 -38.48
N HIS A 498 -1.10 -21.88 -37.95
CA HIS A 498 0.09 -22.43 -37.31
C HIS A 498 0.19 -22.04 -35.83
N TRP A 499 0.15 -23.04 -34.95
CA TRP A 499 0.19 -22.90 -33.50
C TRP A 499 1.31 -23.71 -32.87
N ILE A 500 2.03 -23.12 -31.92
CA ILE A 500 2.99 -23.79 -31.05
C ILE A 500 2.42 -23.76 -29.63
N ILE A 501 2.20 -24.92 -29.03
CA ILE A 501 1.59 -25.05 -27.71
C ILE A 501 2.58 -25.69 -26.75
N GLU A 502 2.67 -25.18 -25.52
CA GLU A 502 3.45 -25.84 -24.47
C GLU A 502 2.97 -27.29 -24.24
N GLU A 503 3.88 -28.21 -24.05
CA GLU A 503 3.60 -29.65 -23.94
C GLU A 503 4.11 -30.24 -22.62
N ASN A 504 3.82 -29.59 -21.48
CA ASN A 504 4.18 -30.08 -20.15
C ASN A 504 2.94 -30.44 -19.33
N GLY A 505 2.86 -31.64 -18.77
CA GLY A 505 1.83 -32.01 -17.79
C GLY A 505 0.39 -31.81 -18.29
N PHE A 506 -0.32 -30.82 -17.72
CA PHE A 506 -1.71 -30.49 -18.06
C PHE A 506 -1.89 -30.06 -19.53
N GLN A 507 -0.90 -29.43 -20.11
CA GLN A 507 -0.91 -28.95 -21.50
C GLN A 507 -0.97 -30.10 -22.50
N THR A 508 -0.38 -31.25 -22.18
CA THR A 508 -0.52 -32.48 -22.96
C THR A 508 -1.99 -32.91 -23.02
N ALA A 509 -2.74 -32.75 -21.92
CA ALA A 509 -4.16 -33.09 -21.89
C ALA A 509 -5.00 -32.16 -22.80
N ILE A 510 -4.64 -30.89 -22.94
CA ILE A 510 -5.32 -29.96 -23.88
C ILE A 510 -5.15 -30.45 -25.33
N ARG A 511 -3.93 -30.78 -25.74
CA ARG A 511 -3.66 -31.28 -27.09
C ARG A 511 -4.37 -32.62 -27.37
N GLN A 512 -4.59 -33.45 -26.35
CA GLN A 512 -5.28 -34.74 -26.45
C GLN A 512 -6.80 -34.62 -26.37
N ASP A 513 -7.34 -33.46 -26.02
CA ASP A 513 -8.78 -33.22 -25.94
C ASP A 513 -9.45 -33.37 -27.31
N ASP A 514 -10.54 -34.14 -27.36
CA ASP A 514 -11.21 -34.46 -28.62
C ASP A 514 -11.79 -33.23 -29.33
N LYS A 515 -12.20 -32.21 -28.59
CA LYS A 515 -12.71 -30.93 -29.17
C LYS A 515 -11.59 -30.14 -29.84
N ILE A 516 -10.42 -30.13 -29.25
CA ILE A 516 -9.22 -29.52 -29.84
C ILE A 516 -8.83 -30.25 -31.10
N LYS A 517 -8.77 -31.59 -31.06
CA LYS A 517 -8.45 -32.43 -32.24
C LYS A 517 -9.44 -32.18 -33.37
N GLU A 518 -10.74 -32.19 -33.08
CA GLU A 518 -11.78 -31.93 -34.05
C GLU A 518 -11.66 -30.52 -34.67
N PHE A 519 -11.40 -29.52 -33.83
CA PHE A 519 -11.21 -28.12 -34.26
C PHE A 519 -9.97 -27.98 -35.17
N VAL A 520 -8.85 -28.57 -34.78
CA VAL A 520 -7.59 -28.59 -35.55
C VAL A 520 -7.79 -29.26 -36.90
N LEU A 521 -8.45 -30.45 -36.93
CA LEU A 521 -8.70 -31.18 -38.16
C LEU A 521 -9.62 -30.40 -39.11
N ARG A 522 -10.71 -29.84 -38.60
CA ARG A 522 -11.68 -29.07 -39.41
C ARG A 522 -11.12 -27.74 -39.91
N GLY A 523 -10.27 -27.11 -39.13
CA GLY A 523 -9.67 -25.81 -39.44
C GLY A 523 -8.41 -25.90 -40.33
N GLY A 524 -7.92 -27.08 -40.65
CA GLY A 524 -6.65 -27.25 -41.36
C GLY A 524 -5.45 -26.70 -40.58
N ILE A 525 -5.52 -26.75 -39.24
CA ILE A 525 -4.55 -26.14 -38.36
C ILE A 525 -3.35 -27.05 -38.14
N THR A 526 -2.14 -26.49 -38.26
CA THR A 526 -0.90 -27.17 -37.83
C THR A 526 -0.64 -26.82 -36.37
N MET A 527 -0.65 -27.84 -35.50
CA MET A 527 -0.38 -27.69 -34.07
C MET A 527 0.89 -28.45 -33.68
N GLN A 528 1.91 -27.71 -33.26
CA GLN A 528 3.17 -28.30 -32.79
C GLN A 528 3.31 -28.18 -31.27
N GLY A 529 3.79 -29.23 -30.63
CA GLY A 529 4.13 -29.22 -29.21
C GLY A 529 5.50 -28.58 -28.98
N HIS A 530 5.63 -27.86 -27.85
CA HIS A 530 6.88 -27.31 -27.35
C HIS A 530 7.10 -27.79 -25.91
N VAL A 531 8.12 -28.66 -25.72
CA VAL A 531 8.46 -29.15 -24.38
C VAL A 531 9.31 -28.07 -23.68
N THR A 532 8.80 -27.52 -22.61
CA THR A 532 9.53 -26.56 -21.75
C THR A 532 10.14 -27.28 -20.55
N GLY A 533 11.43 -27.11 -20.39
CA GLY A 533 12.20 -27.61 -19.27
C GLY A 533 13.26 -26.61 -18.89
N ASN A 534 14.49 -27.05 -18.63
CA ASN A 534 15.63 -26.17 -18.41
C ASN A 534 16.04 -25.39 -19.67
N ASN A 535 15.59 -25.82 -20.85
CA ASN A 535 15.85 -25.16 -22.14
C ASN A 535 15.38 -23.70 -22.21
N LYS A 536 14.36 -23.31 -21.45
CA LYS A 536 13.89 -21.92 -21.39
C LYS A 536 14.90 -20.94 -20.78
N HIS A 537 15.88 -21.48 -20.03
CA HIS A 537 16.96 -20.72 -19.39
C HIS A 537 18.25 -20.76 -20.21
N ASP A 538 18.27 -21.48 -21.32
CA ASP A 538 19.43 -21.54 -22.20
C ASP A 538 19.70 -20.16 -22.82
N PRO A 539 20.93 -19.61 -22.72
CA PRO A 539 21.23 -18.27 -23.24
C PRO A 539 21.10 -18.18 -24.77
N MET A 540 21.33 -19.27 -25.49
CA MET A 540 21.31 -19.28 -26.96
C MET A 540 19.95 -19.65 -27.56
N TYR A 541 19.18 -20.50 -26.87
CA TYR A 541 17.93 -21.05 -27.42
C TYR A 541 16.71 -20.75 -26.56
N GLY A 542 16.92 -20.43 -25.30
CA GLY A 542 15.85 -20.09 -24.37
C GLY A 542 15.24 -18.71 -24.63
N VAL A 543 14.42 -18.27 -23.69
CA VAL A 543 13.77 -16.95 -23.75
C VAL A 543 14.80 -15.82 -23.89
N GLY A 544 15.93 -15.93 -23.18
CA GLY A 544 17.03 -14.93 -23.24
C GLY A 544 17.59 -14.70 -24.62
N SER A 545 17.53 -15.67 -25.51
CA SER A 545 18.01 -15.52 -26.89
C SER A 545 17.22 -14.52 -27.75
N MET A 546 16.02 -14.13 -27.29
CA MET A 546 15.24 -13.06 -27.94
C MET A 546 15.87 -11.69 -27.72
N ALA A 547 16.72 -11.51 -26.69
CA ALA A 547 17.35 -10.22 -26.38
C ALA A 547 18.14 -9.69 -27.57
N GLY A 548 18.89 -10.54 -28.28
CA GLY A 548 19.61 -10.15 -29.48
C GLY A 548 18.69 -9.64 -30.62
N LEU A 549 17.44 -10.09 -30.70
CA LEU A 549 16.48 -9.56 -31.67
C LEU A 549 15.99 -8.17 -31.25
N PHE A 550 15.78 -7.93 -29.97
CA PHE A 550 15.45 -6.61 -29.44
C PHE A 550 16.63 -5.63 -29.60
N GLU A 551 17.86 -6.03 -29.25
CA GLU A 551 19.08 -5.21 -29.40
C GLU A 551 19.30 -4.76 -30.84
N ASN A 552 19.04 -5.64 -31.80
CA ASN A 552 19.18 -5.36 -33.21
C ASN A 552 17.93 -4.78 -33.87
N GLN A 553 16.90 -4.40 -33.09
CA GLN A 553 15.64 -3.82 -33.54
C GLN A 553 14.93 -4.68 -34.60
N LYS A 554 15.06 -6.02 -34.47
CA LYS A 554 14.42 -7.01 -35.35
C LYS A 554 13.00 -7.38 -34.91
N ILE A 555 12.56 -6.86 -33.77
CA ILE A 555 11.20 -6.99 -33.25
C ILE A 555 10.47 -5.65 -33.41
N HIS A 556 9.24 -5.70 -33.87
CA HIS A 556 8.39 -4.53 -34.05
C HIS A 556 7.16 -4.66 -33.16
N LEU A 557 7.03 -3.76 -32.16
CA LEU A 557 5.97 -3.73 -31.17
C LEU A 557 4.97 -2.61 -31.52
N PRO A 558 3.71 -2.91 -31.84
CA PRO A 558 2.73 -1.90 -32.20
C PRO A 558 2.27 -1.09 -30.98
N VAL A 559 2.32 0.25 -31.09
CA VAL A 559 1.89 1.18 -30.03
C VAL A 559 1.07 2.36 -30.58
N GLY A 560 0.46 2.20 -31.76
CA GLY A 560 -0.23 3.27 -32.48
C GLY A 560 -1.55 3.73 -31.86
N ASP A 561 -2.16 2.91 -31.00
CA ASP A 561 -3.38 3.26 -30.28
C ASP A 561 -3.35 2.78 -28.81
N SER A 562 -4.36 3.13 -28.03
CA SER A 562 -4.44 2.83 -26.60
C SER A 562 -4.55 1.33 -26.29
N GLU A 563 -5.21 0.53 -27.15
CA GLU A 563 -5.30 -0.93 -26.98
C GLU A 563 -3.93 -1.57 -27.22
N SER A 564 -3.24 -1.17 -28.28
CA SER A 564 -1.90 -1.61 -28.61
C SER A 564 -0.92 -1.30 -27.47
N GLN A 565 -0.95 -0.08 -26.97
CA GLN A 565 -0.12 0.35 -25.84
C GLN A 565 -0.37 -0.51 -24.59
N ALA A 566 -1.63 -0.79 -24.26
CA ALA A 566 -1.98 -1.60 -23.08
C ALA A 566 -1.45 -3.03 -23.22
N LYS A 567 -1.65 -3.69 -24.36
CA LYS A 567 -1.19 -5.07 -24.62
C LYS A 567 0.34 -5.16 -24.68
N VAL A 568 0.99 -4.23 -25.37
CA VAL A 568 2.45 -4.17 -25.48
C VAL A 568 3.09 -3.85 -24.11
N ASN A 569 2.50 -2.96 -23.32
CA ASN A 569 2.97 -2.69 -21.96
C ASN A 569 2.91 -3.93 -21.07
N ALA A 570 1.87 -4.75 -21.16
CA ALA A 570 1.80 -6.01 -20.43
C ALA A 570 2.94 -6.98 -20.83
N TYR A 571 3.25 -7.09 -22.12
CA TYR A 571 4.38 -7.89 -22.62
C TYR A 571 5.73 -7.32 -22.16
N ARG A 572 5.92 -6.00 -22.32
CA ARG A 572 7.11 -5.27 -21.87
C ARG A 572 7.39 -5.51 -20.39
N GLN A 573 6.38 -5.45 -19.53
CA GLN A 573 6.52 -5.70 -18.11
C GLN A 573 7.05 -7.11 -17.83
N GLN A 574 6.48 -8.12 -18.46
CA GLN A 574 6.93 -9.49 -18.27
C GLN A 574 8.34 -9.73 -18.81
N LEU A 575 8.74 -9.09 -19.91
CA LEU A 575 10.11 -9.14 -20.42
C LEU A 575 11.12 -8.53 -19.42
N LEU A 576 10.80 -7.35 -18.88
CA LEU A 576 11.67 -6.67 -17.91
C LEU A 576 11.87 -7.49 -16.62
N TYR A 577 10.87 -8.29 -16.23
CA TYR A 577 10.96 -9.16 -15.05
C TYR A 577 11.56 -10.54 -15.34
N PHE A 578 11.77 -10.89 -16.60
CA PHE A 578 12.35 -12.18 -16.94
C PHE A 578 13.85 -12.20 -16.60
N ASP A 579 14.23 -13.01 -15.59
CA ASP A 579 15.59 -13.08 -15.05
C ASP A 579 16.40 -14.31 -15.49
N GLY A 580 15.80 -15.17 -16.35
CA GLY A 580 16.46 -16.38 -16.84
C GLY A 580 16.73 -17.47 -15.80
N LYS A 581 16.37 -17.27 -14.52
CA LYS A 581 16.63 -18.24 -13.45
C LYS A 581 15.60 -19.38 -13.41
N PRO A 582 15.96 -20.56 -12.86
CA PRO A 582 15.04 -21.67 -12.66
C PRO A 582 13.85 -21.28 -11.76
N VAL A 583 12.70 -21.96 -11.95
CA VAL A 583 11.44 -21.68 -11.23
C VAL A 583 11.60 -21.66 -9.69
N SER A 584 12.48 -22.50 -9.15
CA SER A 584 12.80 -22.55 -7.71
C SER A 584 13.50 -21.29 -7.17
N GLN A 585 14.08 -20.48 -8.07
CA GLN A 585 14.84 -19.26 -7.75
C GLN A 585 14.19 -18.00 -8.32
N ARG A 586 13.04 -18.12 -8.99
CA ARG A 586 12.34 -16.98 -9.60
C ARG A 586 11.57 -16.18 -8.57
N ASN A 587 11.50 -14.89 -8.84
CA ASN A 587 10.40 -14.07 -8.37
C ASN A 587 9.08 -14.66 -8.86
N LYS A 588 8.01 -14.60 -8.06
CA LYS A 588 6.65 -15.08 -8.41
C LYS A 588 5.99 -14.24 -9.51
N GLU A 589 6.78 -13.61 -10.37
CA GLU A 589 6.31 -12.79 -11.48
C GLU A 589 5.72 -13.70 -12.57
N LYS A 590 4.64 -13.23 -13.16
CA LYS A 590 4.03 -13.88 -14.30
C LYS A 590 4.91 -13.73 -15.53
N THR A 591 5.13 -14.78 -16.25
CA THR A 591 5.89 -14.80 -17.50
C THR A 591 5.11 -15.44 -18.64
N ASP A 592 3.80 -15.59 -18.48
CA ASP A 592 2.91 -16.33 -19.38
C ASP A 592 2.96 -15.77 -20.82
N ILE A 593 2.92 -14.43 -20.98
CA ILE A 593 3.01 -13.78 -22.29
C ILE A 593 4.40 -13.97 -22.90
N VAL A 594 5.46 -13.86 -22.09
CA VAL A 594 6.83 -14.06 -22.55
C VAL A 594 7.05 -15.48 -23.03
N MET A 595 6.51 -16.47 -22.31
CA MET A 595 6.57 -17.88 -22.68
C MET A 595 5.83 -18.12 -23.99
N ALA A 596 4.57 -17.67 -24.09
CA ALA A 596 3.79 -17.76 -25.32
C ALA A 596 4.50 -17.06 -26.50
N GLY A 597 5.14 -15.92 -26.27
CA GLY A 597 5.92 -15.20 -27.28
C GLY A 597 7.21 -15.91 -27.72
N TRP A 598 7.80 -16.72 -26.83
CA TRP A 598 9.03 -17.45 -27.13
C TRP A 598 8.80 -18.72 -27.95
N PHE A 599 7.69 -19.44 -27.76
CA PHE A 599 7.45 -20.70 -28.46
C PHE A 599 7.57 -20.61 -29.99
N PRO A 600 7.04 -19.58 -30.67
CA PRO A 600 7.20 -19.41 -32.12
C PRO A 600 8.61 -19.15 -32.61
N MET A 601 9.56 -18.86 -31.72
CA MET A 601 10.97 -18.65 -32.11
C MET A 601 11.60 -19.88 -32.77
N LYS A 602 11.10 -21.06 -32.48
CA LYS A 602 11.52 -22.31 -33.18
C LYS A 602 11.22 -22.23 -34.68
N VAL A 603 10.06 -21.75 -35.06
CA VAL A 603 9.66 -21.58 -36.48
C VAL A 603 10.46 -20.46 -37.12
N PHE A 604 10.58 -19.33 -36.44
CA PHE A 604 11.38 -18.19 -36.91
C PHE A 604 12.82 -18.57 -37.24
N ARG A 605 13.50 -19.30 -36.35
CA ARG A 605 14.88 -19.75 -36.54
C ARG A 605 15.00 -20.73 -37.71
N ARG A 606 14.07 -21.68 -37.86
CA ARG A 606 14.04 -22.62 -38.97
C ARG A 606 13.90 -21.87 -40.30
N MET A 607 12.96 -20.97 -40.42
CA MET A 607 12.74 -20.20 -41.65
C MET A 607 13.95 -19.33 -42.02
N ASN A 608 14.60 -18.71 -41.05
CA ASN A 608 15.82 -17.94 -41.27
C ASN A 608 17.00 -18.82 -41.73
N LYS A 609 17.15 -20.03 -41.14
CA LYS A 609 18.19 -20.98 -41.57
C LYS A 609 17.99 -21.44 -43.00
N GLU A 610 16.77 -21.80 -43.37
CA GLU A 610 16.41 -22.20 -44.74
C GLU A 610 16.69 -21.09 -45.75
N GLN A 611 16.44 -19.84 -45.36
CA GLN A 611 16.70 -18.67 -46.19
C GLN A 611 18.21 -18.43 -46.37
N LEU A 612 19.01 -18.52 -45.29
CA LEU A 612 20.46 -18.37 -45.35
C LEU A 612 21.10 -19.48 -46.16
N ALA A 613 20.67 -20.70 -46.03
CA ALA A 613 21.10 -21.84 -46.83
C ALA A 613 20.77 -21.62 -48.32
N GLY A 614 19.59 -21.10 -48.65
CA GLY A 614 19.20 -20.73 -50.02
C GLY A 614 20.04 -19.61 -50.63
N MET A 615 20.72 -18.79 -49.78
CA MET A 615 21.68 -17.76 -50.18
C MET A 615 23.13 -18.25 -50.25
N GLY A 616 23.37 -19.54 -50.01
CA GLY A 616 24.73 -20.12 -50.02
C GLY A 616 25.54 -19.84 -48.76
N LEU A 617 24.88 -19.40 -47.68
CA LEU A 617 25.51 -19.14 -46.38
C LEU A 617 25.20 -20.35 -45.45
N ASP A 618 26.08 -21.35 -45.46
CA ASP A 618 26.02 -22.48 -44.54
C ASP A 618 26.45 -22.03 -43.15
N TYR A 619 25.49 -21.94 -42.25
CA TYR A 619 25.77 -21.77 -40.82
C TYR A 619 25.67 -23.16 -40.16
N GLU A 620 26.81 -23.86 -40.06
CA GLU A 620 26.98 -25.06 -39.26
C GLU A 620 26.92 -24.75 -37.75
N ALA A 621 25.74 -24.64 -37.19
CA ALA A 621 25.53 -24.88 -35.78
C ALA A 621 24.77 -26.21 -35.67
N SER A 622 25.47 -27.25 -35.23
CA SER A 622 24.90 -28.60 -35.08
C SER A 622 23.78 -28.59 -34.05
N TYR A 623 22.55 -28.75 -34.53
CA TYR A 623 21.35 -28.92 -33.70
C TYR A 623 21.30 -30.28 -32.97
N THR A 624 22.26 -31.17 -33.19
CA THR A 624 22.29 -32.55 -32.70
C THR A 624 22.88 -32.71 -31.30
N ASP A 625 23.58 -31.71 -30.74
CA ASP A 625 24.24 -31.87 -29.44
C ASP A 625 23.41 -31.52 -28.22
N PHE A 626 22.18 -31.01 -28.40
CA PHE A 626 21.32 -30.57 -27.29
C PHE A 626 20.01 -31.37 -27.15
N GLY A 627 20.06 -32.70 -27.22
CA GLY A 627 19.00 -33.57 -26.74
C GLY A 627 17.62 -33.41 -27.40
N TYR A 628 17.53 -32.77 -28.56
CA TYR A 628 16.33 -32.82 -29.40
C TYR A 628 16.37 -34.08 -30.23
N THR A 629 15.82 -35.17 -29.68
CA THR A 629 15.44 -36.32 -30.53
C THR A 629 14.43 -35.80 -31.55
N GLU A 630 14.81 -35.83 -32.82
CA GLU A 630 13.84 -35.80 -33.92
C GLU A 630 12.85 -36.95 -33.69
N TYR A 631 11.68 -36.62 -33.12
CA TYR A 631 10.55 -37.52 -33.26
C TYR A 631 10.13 -37.41 -34.72
N ASN A 632 10.53 -38.42 -35.49
CA ASN A 632 10.05 -38.66 -36.84
C ASN A 632 8.56 -38.42 -36.88
N GLU A 633 8.13 -37.56 -37.78
CA GLU A 633 6.75 -37.39 -38.19
C GLU A 633 6.19 -38.78 -38.58
N ALA A 634 5.45 -39.41 -37.69
CA ALA A 634 4.53 -40.45 -38.12
C ALA A 634 3.29 -39.70 -38.66
N PRO A 635 2.95 -39.89 -39.92
CA PRO A 635 1.69 -39.38 -40.44
C PRO A 635 0.55 -39.98 -39.62
N TRP A 636 -0.40 -39.18 -39.25
CA TRP A 636 -1.60 -39.60 -38.55
C TRP A 636 -2.35 -40.61 -39.42
N GLY A 637 -2.26 -41.91 -39.07
CA GLY A 637 -3.16 -42.94 -39.51
C GLY A 637 -4.29 -43.14 -38.54
#